data_a603f215b8ea94859b3ba3758afd62df
#
_entry.id   a603f215b8ea94859b3ba3758afd62df
#
_cell.length_a   1.000
_cell.length_b   1.000
_cell.length_c   1.000
_cell.angle_alpha   90.00
_cell.angle_beta   90.00
_cell.angle_gamma   90.00
#
_symmetry.space_group_name_H-M   'P 1'
#
loop_
_entity.id
_entity.type
_entity.pdbx_description
1 polymer ?
#
loop_
_entity_poly.entity_id
_entity_poly.type
_entity_poly.pdbx_seq_one_letter_code
_entity_poly.pdbx_strand_id
1 'polypeptide(L)'
;MSFRCAAFLVLAVLAFIGAGPSAAQPAQDTAKTQVTNTMTSEDVRALANRMSETEFRQFVLERLGVAQASPTTPPPAETDDLASEGQRLIAGLGDRLLTAVVGLPVMWDRTSLAVSTFVGKLGWNGLGRFLLGVAGAFGAGIAAELLVDRLASRLRRHASRSTSTGTLGETLSILGARLALDMFGLIAFLVVTRAVGRALIAEDLRPIAAQFLFYGVITPRFTAAFLRFLFAPTRPALRLVSIDDRNAKFLYRNLVGIIVFLGAAIFLINFIIANGISIEGTALGFWPNLLVFAWLGWTIFHARSGVAMMSRGWEANVTPMEDRVARAYPWFDLALIAASWLIFELMIVGGNSAMLESGKQYLTLGILLLAPTMDTMIRGLVRHLIPPMQGQGAVAEKAYLSTRRSYIRIGRVMVFGLIVLVIAVMWDLSISSFTSNQVGLRLAARLFTFLMILAAGYLVWEISTLLFNRRIAGETAPQGIDLQNEDVGEITGTAGSRMTTVLPLLRMGTQAAIIVLTILVALSNLGIDITPLVAGAGIVGLAVGFGAQTLVKDIVSGVFFLIDDAFRVGEYIVVGSTAGTVEKISVRSLQLRHPQGAVHTIPYGEIGQVTNNSRDWVVVKMKFTVPFDTDVNKIRKIFKQIGNEIMDAPYADDIIQTFKSQGVSSVDDVGLLVRGKFMSKPGKQWSIRKDIYSRVQTAFAAAGIEFARREVRVSMPRYQDLTDSERQAIATSAAQAALAKG
;
A
#
# COMPACT_ATOMS: atom_id res chain seq x y z
N MET A 1 -21.94 6.57 5.17
CA MET A 1 -22.70 5.47 5.80
C MET A 1 -22.55 4.11 5.11
N SER A 2 -21.90 4.04 3.94
CA SER A 2 -21.80 2.83 3.09
C SER A 2 -20.67 1.84 3.46
N PHE A 3 -19.59 2.27 4.08
CA PHE A 3 -18.46 1.39 4.40
C PHE A 3 -18.69 0.54 5.67
N ARG A 4 -19.47 1.04 6.62
CA ARG A 4 -19.84 0.29 7.86
C ARG A 4 -20.84 -0.83 7.61
N CYS A 5 -21.71 -0.70 6.61
CA CYS A 5 -22.64 -1.76 6.22
C CYS A 5 -21.94 -2.93 5.50
N ALA A 6 -20.96 -2.66 4.67
CA ALA A 6 -20.20 -3.73 3.99
C ALA A 6 -19.33 -4.53 4.97
N ALA A 7 -18.67 -3.86 5.91
CA ALA A 7 -17.89 -4.52 6.97
C ALA A 7 -18.79 -5.36 7.91
N PHE A 8 -20.00 -4.88 8.21
CA PHE A 8 -20.96 -5.64 9.03
C PHE A 8 -21.50 -6.87 8.29
N LEU A 9 -21.66 -6.78 6.98
CA LEU A 9 -22.11 -7.91 6.14
C LEU A 9 -21.05 -8.99 6.03
N VAL A 10 -19.78 -8.61 5.91
CA VAL A 10 -18.64 -9.54 5.91
C VAL A 10 -18.48 -10.19 7.29
N LEU A 11 -18.62 -9.42 8.37
CA LEU A 11 -18.59 -9.95 9.75
C LEU A 11 -19.80 -10.85 10.06
N ALA A 12 -20.99 -10.53 9.56
CA ALA A 12 -22.17 -11.38 9.71
C ALA A 12 -22.04 -12.69 8.93
N VAL A 13 -21.43 -12.66 7.74
CA VAL A 13 -21.13 -13.86 6.94
C VAL A 13 -20.07 -14.73 7.65
N LEU A 14 -19.03 -14.11 8.20
CA LEU A 14 -17.98 -14.83 8.95
C LEU A 14 -18.51 -15.41 10.28
N ALA A 15 -19.38 -14.69 11.00
CA ALA A 15 -20.04 -15.19 12.20
C ALA A 15 -21.04 -16.32 11.91
N PHE A 16 -21.66 -16.31 10.72
CA PHE A 16 -22.58 -17.35 10.29
C PHE A 16 -21.86 -18.64 9.87
N ILE A 17 -20.66 -18.54 9.32
CA ILE A 17 -19.80 -19.67 8.95
C ILE A 17 -19.22 -20.35 10.20
N GLY A 18 -18.96 -19.59 11.29
CA GLY A 18 -18.45 -20.11 12.56
C GLY A 18 -19.50 -20.79 13.46
N ALA A 19 -20.78 -20.64 13.15
CA ALA A 19 -21.90 -21.18 13.95
C ALA A 19 -22.49 -22.48 13.38
N GLY A 20 -21.68 -23.31 12.73
CA GLY A 20 -22.06 -24.70 12.41
C GLY A 20 -22.41 -25.45 13.72
N PRO A 21 -23.39 -26.35 13.71
CA PRO A 21 -23.66 -27.16 14.89
C PRO A 21 -22.39 -27.96 15.24
N SER A 22 -21.76 -27.63 16.37
CA SER A 22 -20.73 -28.45 16.97
C SER A 22 -21.33 -29.87 17.13
N ALA A 23 -20.80 -30.81 16.37
CA ALA A 23 -21.13 -32.23 16.60
C ALA A 23 -20.65 -32.56 18.01
N ALA A 24 -21.60 -32.87 18.90
CA ALA A 24 -21.31 -33.37 20.22
C ALA A 24 -20.49 -34.67 20.04
N GLN A 25 -19.20 -34.60 20.32
CA GLN A 25 -18.37 -35.80 20.46
C GLN A 25 -18.96 -36.65 21.62
N PRO A 26 -19.22 -37.94 21.42
CA PRO A 26 -19.53 -38.81 22.51
C PRO A 26 -18.31 -38.88 23.43
N ALA A 27 -18.52 -38.60 24.72
CA ALA A 27 -17.53 -38.79 25.75
C ALA A 27 -17.10 -40.28 25.76
N GLN A 28 -15.89 -40.54 25.31
CA GLN A 28 -15.25 -41.84 25.58
C GLN A 28 -14.64 -41.76 26.96
N ASP A 29 -15.37 -42.33 27.90
CA ASP A 29 -14.84 -42.77 29.21
C ASP A 29 -13.75 -43.83 28.95
N THR A 30 -12.52 -43.39 28.94
CA THR A 30 -11.39 -44.28 29.17
C THR A 30 -10.76 -43.91 30.49
N ALA A 31 -11.28 -44.58 31.55
CA ALA A 31 -10.57 -44.71 32.78
C ALA A 31 -9.27 -45.50 32.53
N LYS A 32 -8.18 -44.82 32.18
CA LYS A 32 -6.83 -45.36 32.31
C LYS A 32 -6.28 -44.89 33.64
N THR A 33 -6.24 -45.87 34.56
CA THR A 33 -5.50 -45.81 35.83
C THR A 33 -4.07 -45.39 35.54
N GLN A 34 -3.74 -44.11 35.78
CA GLN A 34 -2.36 -43.65 35.82
C GLN A 34 -1.80 -43.96 37.19
N VAL A 35 -0.94 -44.97 37.24
CA VAL A 35 -0.01 -45.14 38.36
C VAL A 35 1.11 -44.09 38.12
N THR A 36 0.98 -42.94 38.73
CA THR A 36 2.01 -41.90 38.76
C THR A 36 3.02 -42.29 39.88
N ASN A 37 4.13 -42.93 39.49
CA ASN A 37 5.33 -42.92 40.32
C ASN A 37 6.01 -41.56 40.10
N THR A 38 5.73 -40.60 40.96
CA THR A 38 6.44 -39.33 41.03
C THR A 38 7.80 -39.51 41.68
N MET A 39 8.84 -39.74 40.88
CA MET A 39 10.23 -39.53 41.33
C MET A 39 10.48 -38.04 41.47
N THR A 40 10.99 -37.60 42.60
CA THR A 40 11.38 -36.22 42.83
C THR A 40 12.68 -35.88 42.10
N SER A 41 12.96 -34.61 41.82
CA SER A 41 14.17 -34.18 41.14
C SER A 41 15.48 -34.53 41.90
N GLU A 42 15.38 -34.78 43.21
CA GLU A 42 16.49 -35.28 44.06
C GLU A 42 16.76 -36.76 43.85
N ASP A 43 15.70 -37.58 43.68
CA ASP A 43 15.86 -39.02 43.41
C ASP A 43 16.54 -39.27 42.07
N VAL A 44 16.22 -38.46 41.07
CA VAL A 44 16.84 -38.52 39.71
C VAL A 44 18.29 -38.14 39.79
N ARG A 45 18.68 -37.11 40.57
CA ARG A 45 20.10 -36.73 40.79
C ARG A 45 20.88 -37.73 41.56
N ALA A 46 20.29 -38.37 42.56
CA ALA A 46 20.92 -39.42 43.35
C ALA A 46 21.18 -40.71 42.51
N LEU A 47 20.29 -41.02 41.57
CA LEU A 47 20.42 -42.13 40.63
C LEU A 47 21.50 -41.81 39.57
N ALA A 48 21.51 -40.61 39.02
CA ALA A 48 22.47 -40.17 38.02
C ALA A 48 23.94 -40.17 38.54
N ASN A 49 24.15 -39.93 39.84
CA ASN A 49 25.46 -39.92 40.46
C ASN A 49 25.98 -41.34 40.83
N ARG A 50 25.17 -42.38 40.71
CA ARG A 50 25.53 -43.78 41.02
C ARG A 50 25.68 -44.66 39.80
N MET A 51 25.27 -44.20 38.62
CA MET A 51 25.36 -44.97 37.38
C MET A 51 26.45 -44.42 36.49
N SER A 52 27.10 -45.30 35.71
CA SER A 52 28.03 -44.86 34.64
C SER A 52 27.23 -44.19 33.52
N GLU A 53 27.90 -43.33 32.74
CA GLU A 53 27.26 -42.59 31.67
C GLU A 53 26.56 -43.45 30.60
N THR A 54 27.10 -44.68 30.42
CA THR A 54 26.52 -45.70 29.55
C THR A 54 25.25 -46.34 30.12
N GLU A 55 25.24 -46.63 31.40
CA GLU A 55 24.05 -47.20 32.08
C GLU A 55 22.93 -46.19 32.23
N PHE A 56 23.24 -44.91 32.51
CA PHE A 56 22.25 -43.85 32.58
C PHE A 56 21.63 -43.62 31.19
N ARG A 57 22.40 -43.66 30.13
CA ARG A 57 21.91 -43.52 28.76
C ARG A 57 21.00 -44.71 28.37
N GLN A 58 21.34 -45.93 28.72
CA GLN A 58 20.48 -47.09 28.49
C GLN A 58 19.17 -47.02 29.31
N PHE A 59 19.24 -46.62 30.57
CA PHE A 59 18.06 -46.45 31.44
C PHE A 59 17.09 -45.37 30.88
N VAL A 60 17.60 -44.25 30.37
CA VAL A 60 16.79 -43.18 29.76
C VAL A 60 16.16 -43.64 28.45
N LEU A 61 16.90 -44.39 27.62
CA LEU A 61 16.37 -44.93 26.37
C LEU A 61 15.30 -45.99 26.58
N GLU A 62 15.46 -46.84 27.57
CA GLU A 62 14.45 -47.87 27.94
C GLU A 62 13.18 -47.29 28.53
N ARG A 63 13.28 -46.22 29.35
CA ARG A 63 12.12 -45.52 29.92
C ARG A 63 11.38 -44.66 28.92
N LEU A 64 12.04 -44.10 27.91
CA LEU A 64 11.42 -43.30 26.85
C LEU A 64 10.81 -44.17 25.74
N GLY A 65 10.91 -45.51 25.85
CA GLY A 65 10.32 -46.44 24.87
C GLY A 65 10.95 -46.35 23.47
N VAL A 66 12.16 -45.84 23.38
CA VAL A 66 12.92 -45.82 22.13
C VAL A 66 13.51 -47.18 21.91
N ALA A 67 12.82 -48.05 21.16
CA ALA A 67 13.33 -49.37 20.76
C ALA A 67 14.70 -49.19 20.08
N GLN A 68 15.67 -49.99 20.48
CA GLN A 68 16.97 -50.05 19.79
C GLN A 68 16.74 -50.40 18.33
N ALA A 69 16.86 -49.40 17.47
CA ALA A 69 17.01 -49.66 16.05
C ALA A 69 18.39 -50.29 15.81
N SER A 70 18.42 -51.54 15.43
CA SER A 70 19.63 -52.19 14.85
C SER A 70 20.15 -51.31 13.72
N PRO A 71 21.47 -51.29 13.45
CA PRO A 71 22.00 -50.46 12.37
C PRO A 71 21.50 -50.98 11.02
N THR A 72 20.39 -50.45 10.58
CA THR A 72 19.92 -50.62 9.23
C THR A 72 20.59 -49.61 8.33
N THR A 73 21.17 -50.10 7.25
CA THR A 73 21.64 -49.43 6.05
C THR A 73 20.82 -48.15 5.76
N PRO A 74 21.39 -47.03 5.31
CA PRO A 74 20.64 -45.83 4.97
C PRO A 74 19.57 -46.19 3.92
N PRO A 75 18.32 -45.74 4.09
CA PRO A 75 17.28 -46.01 3.12
C PRO A 75 17.66 -45.38 1.76
N PRO A 76 17.40 -46.07 0.66
CA PRO A 76 17.58 -45.52 -0.66
C PRO A 76 16.74 -44.26 -0.84
N ALA A 77 17.23 -43.35 -1.65
CA ALA A 77 16.71 -41.99 -1.86
C ALA A 77 15.20 -41.97 -2.16
N GLU A 78 14.53 -40.98 -1.56
CA GLU A 78 13.07 -40.68 -1.57
C GLU A 78 12.39 -40.53 -2.97
N THR A 79 13.02 -40.94 -4.06
CA THR A 79 12.44 -40.83 -5.41
C THR A 79 11.47 -41.93 -5.77
N ASP A 80 11.53 -43.10 -5.08
CA ASP A 80 10.63 -44.24 -5.35
C ASP A 80 9.28 -44.14 -4.62
N ASP A 81 9.16 -43.28 -3.62
CA ASP A 81 7.97 -43.17 -2.76
C ASP A 81 6.83 -42.41 -3.44
N LEU A 82 7.12 -41.36 -4.21
CA LEU A 82 6.09 -40.56 -4.90
C LEU A 82 5.39 -41.35 -6.02
N ALA A 83 6.11 -42.19 -6.74
CA ALA A 83 5.52 -43.02 -7.79
C ALA A 83 4.64 -44.12 -7.20
N SER A 84 5.05 -44.75 -6.09
CA SER A 84 4.28 -45.76 -5.37
C SER A 84 3.03 -45.16 -4.70
N GLU A 85 3.11 -43.97 -4.14
CA GLU A 85 1.98 -43.24 -3.57
C GLU A 85 0.97 -42.82 -4.65
N GLY A 86 1.45 -42.33 -5.79
CA GLY A 86 0.61 -42.03 -6.97
C GLY A 86 -0.14 -43.27 -7.48
N GLN A 87 0.52 -44.42 -7.56
CA GLN A 87 -0.12 -45.69 -7.98
C GLN A 87 -1.18 -46.14 -6.94
N ARG A 88 -0.92 -46.00 -5.65
CA ARG A 88 -1.90 -46.31 -4.58
C ARG A 88 -3.14 -45.41 -4.68
N LEU A 89 -2.97 -44.11 -4.93
CA LEU A 89 -4.09 -43.17 -5.08
C LEU A 89 -4.92 -43.49 -6.33
N ILE A 90 -4.30 -43.88 -7.46
CA ILE A 90 -5.01 -44.23 -8.67
C ILE A 90 -5.78 -45.57 -8.47
N ALA A 91 -5.14 -46.57 -7.86
CA ALA A 91 -5.79 -47.85 -7.54
C ALA A 91 -6.96 -47.63 -6.57
N GLY A 92 -6.76 -46.82 -5.52
CA GLY A 92 -7.81 -46.47 -4.57
C GLY A 92 -9.00 -45.72 -5.20
N LEU A 93 -8.75 -44.88 -6.22
CA LEU A 93 -9.81 -44.21 -6.98
C LEU A 93 -10.63 -45.25 -7.79
N GLY A 94 -9.94 -46.25 -8.42
CA GLY A 94 -10.60 -47.35 -9.09
C GLY A 94 -11.49 -48.17 -8.17
N ASP A 95 -11.00 -48.56 -7.00
CA ASP A 95 -11.76 -49.31 -6.00
C ASP A 95 -12.96 -48.51 -5.50
N ARG A 96 -12.81 -47.21 -5.31
CA ARG A 96 -13.90 -46.32 -4.90
C ARG A 96 -14.98 -46.20 -5.96
N LEU A 97 -14.61 -46.12 -7.25
CA LEU A 97 -15.56 -46.12 -8.35
C LEU A 97 -16.33 -47.45 -8.40
N LEU A 98 -15.64 -48.58 -8.25
CA LEU A 98 -16.27 -49.89 -8.19
C LEU A 98 -17.23 -50.01 -7.00
N THR A 99 -16.78 -49.58 -5.82
CA THR A 99 -17.61 -49.55 -4.59
C THR A 99 -18.84 -48.67 -4.78
N ALA A 100 -18.71 -47.53 -5.48
CA ALA A 100 -19.83 -46.64 -5.76
C ALA A 100 -20.89 -47.28 -6.65
N VAL A 101 -20.47 -48.06 -7.69
CA VAL A 101 -21.40 -48.77 -8.59
C VAL A 101 -22.05 -49.92 -7.88
N VAL A 102 -21.27 -50.80 -7.21
CA VAL A 102 -21.76 -51.96 -6.48
C VAL A 102 -22.62 -51.57 -5.28
N GLY A 103 -22.33 -50.44 -4.67
CA GLY A 103 -23.05 -49.88 -3.50
C GLY A 103 -24.43 -49.28 -3.78
N LEU A 104 -24.81 -49.05 -5.05
CA LEU A 104 -26.09 -48.44 -5.43
C LEU A 104 -27.33 -49.17 -4.79
N PRO A 105 -27.48 -50.50 -4.91
CA PRO A 105 -28.58 -51.20 -4.27
C PRO A 105 -28.53 -51.08 -2.75
N VAL A 106 -27.34 -51.23 -2.15
CA VAL A 106 -27.13 -51.11 -0.70
C VAL A 106 -27.50 -49.71 -0.19
N MET A 107 -27.29 -48.69 -0.97
CA MET A 107 -27.68 -47.31 -0.65
C MET A 107 -29.21 -47.15 -0.47
N TRP A 108 -29.98 -47.79 -1.36
CA TRP A 108 -31.44 -47.83 -1.26
C TRP A 108 -31.91 -48.60 0.01
N ASP A 109 -31.31 -49.76 0.26
CA ASP A 109 -31.65 -50.61 1.42
C ASP A 109 -31.30 -49.85 2.72
N ARG A 110 -30.16 -49.21 2.83
CA ARG A 110 -29.77 -48.40 4.00
C ARG A 110 -30.72 -47.22 4.23
N THR A 111 -31.12 -46.53 3.15
CA THR A 111 -32.08 -45.43 3.24
C THR A 111 -33.45 -45.90 3.69
N SER A 112 -33.96 -47.01 3.15
CA SER A 112 -35.24 -47.60 3.57
C SER A 112 -35.20 -48.10 5.00
N LEU A 113 -34.08 -48.68 5.42
CA LEU A 113 -33.85 -49.14 6.80
C LEU A 113 -33.80 -47.92 7.76
N ALA A 114 -33.20 -46.81 7.38
CA ALA A 114 -33.17 -45.58 8.19
C ALA A 114 -34.57 -45.01 8.40
N VAL A 115 -35.35 -44.94 7.34
CA VAL A 115 -36.76 -44.50 7.41
C VAL A 115 -37.60 -45.46 8.28
N SER A 116 -37.51 -46.77 8.07
CA SER A 116 -38.27 -47.77 8.85
C SER A 116 -37.87 -47.76 10.33
N THR A 117 -36.57 -47.64 10.64
CA THR A 117 -36.03 -47.51 11.97
C THR A 117 -36.55 -46.23 12.66
N PHE A 118 -36.53 -45.13 11.97
CA PHE A 118 -37.04 -43.85 12.47
C PHE A 118 -38.53 -43.92 12.76
N VAL A 119 -39.33 -44.44 11.83
CA VAL A 119 -40.77 -44.63 11.98
C VAL A 119 -41.07 -45.65 13.10
N GLY A 120 -40.32 -46.75 13.18
CA GLY A 120 -40.44 -47.77 14.24
C GLY A 120 -40.16 -47.22 15.62
N LYS A 121 -39.13 -46.38 15.80
CA LYS A 121 -38.83 -45.72 17.06
C LYS A 121 -39.91 -44.71 17.50
N LEU A 122 -40.52 -43.99 16.63
CA LEU A 122 -41.52 -42.98 16.97
C LEU A 122 -42.93 -43.53 17.03
N GLY A 123 -43.24 -44.58 16.26
CA GLY A 123 -44.61 -44.99 15.94
C GLY A 123 -45.34 -43.95 15.10
N TRP A 124 -46.48 -44.30 14.53
CA TRP A 124 -47.25 -43.39 13.66
C TRP A 124 -47.72 -42.12 14.37
N ASN A 125 -48.11 -42.23 15.66
CA ASN A 125 -48.55 -41.10 16.49
C ASN A 125 -47.36 -40.14 16.82
N GLY A 126 -46.19 -40.70 17.09
CA GLY A 126 -44.98 -39.91 17.35
C GLY A 126 -44.50 -39.17 16.09
N LEU A 127 -44.51 -39.85 14.95
CA LEU A 127 -44.20 -39.27 13.65
C LEU A 127 -45.19 -38.11 13.33
N GLY A 128 -46.50 -38.34 13.54
CA GLY A 128 -47.51 -37.29 13.34
C GLY A 128 -47.24 -36.03 14.21
N ARG A 129 -46.93 -36.24 15.52
CA ARG A 129 -46.57 -35.14 16.42
C ARG A 129 -45.32 -34.42 15.98
N PHE A 130 -44.29 -35.15 15.55
CA PHE A 130 -43.05 -34.59 15.04
C PHE A 130 -43.31 -33.73 13.80
N LEU A 131 -44.01 -34.25 12.80
CA LEU A 131 -44.37 -33.52 11.57
C LEU A 131 -45.22 -32.27 11.86
N LEU A 132 -46.20 -32.39 12.76
CA LEU A 132 -47.01 -31.23 13.22
C LEU A 132 -46.14 -30.20 13.95
N GLY A 133 -45.23 -30.65 14.81
CA GLY A 133 -44.27 -29.76 15.49
C GLY A 133 -43.36 -29.00 14.52
N VAL A 134 -42.82 -29.71 13.54
CA VAL A 134 -42.02 -29.11 12.45
C VAL A 134 -42.89 -28.13 11.65
N ALA A 135 -44.07 -28.53 11.20
CA ALA A 135 -44.97 -27.67 10.41
C ALA A 135 -45.41 -26.41 11.22
N GLY A 136 -45.69 -26.57 12.52
CA GLY A 136 -46.01 -25.46 13.42
C GLY A 136 -44.84 -24.47 13.58
N ALA A 137 -43.64 -25.01 13.80
CA ALA A 137 -42.42 -24.19 13.89
C ALA A 137 -42.12 -23.42 12.59
N PHE A 138 -42.27 -24.09 11.43
CA PHE A 138 -42.10 -23.45 10.13
C PHE A 138 -43.21 -22.41 9.86
N GLY A 139 -44.46 -22.71 10.17
CA GLY A 139 -45.59 -21.79 10.07
C GLY A 139 -45.35 -20.50 10.86
N ALA A 140 -44.89 -20.64 12.12
CA ALA A 140 -44.54 -19.52 12.97
C ALA A 140 -43.37 -18.71 12.40
N GLY A 141 -42.34 -19.39 11.88
CA GLY A 141 -41.21 -18.75 11.22
C GLY A 141 -41.63 -17.96 10.00
N ILE A 142 -42.48 -18.51 9.11
CA ILE A 142 -43.03 -17.82 7.94
C ILE A 142 -43.86 -16.62 8.38
N ALA A 143 -44.67 -16.75 9.41
CA ALA A 143 -45.47 -15.63 9.96
C ALA A 143 -44.57 -14.48 10.45
N ALA A 144 -43.44 -14.81 11.13
CA ALA A 144 -42.48 -13.83 11.58
C ALA A 144 -41.78 -13.12 10.40
N GLU A 145 -41.40 -13.87 9.38
CA GLU A 145 -40.81 -13.31 8.16
C GLU A 145 -41.78 -12.37 7.44
N LEU A 146 -43.06 -12.78 7.30
CA LEU A 146 -44.10 -11.94 6.71
C LEU A 146 -44.37 -10.67 7.53
N LEU A 147 -44.26 -10.75 8.86
CA LEU A 147 -44.37 -9.59 9.73
C LEU A 147 -43.21 -8.60 9.48
N VAL A 148 -42.00 -9.10 9.44
CA VAL A 148 -40.81 -8.29 9.08
C VAL A 148 -40.99 -7.65 7.71
N ASP A 149 -41.46 -8.41 6.73
CA ASP A 149 -41.73 -7.89 5.39
C ASP A 149 -42.79 -6.79 5.36
N ARG A 150 -43.86 -6.93 6.17
CA ARG A 150 -44.90 -5.88 6.32
C ARG A 150 -44.35 -4.63 6.98
N LEU A 151 -43.61 -4.76 8.07
CA LEU A 151 -42.96 -3.66 8.77
C LEU A 151 -41.95 -2.93 7.86
N ALA A 152 -41.15 -3.69 7.11
CA ALA A 152 -40.17 -3.17 6.15
C ALA A 152 -40.80 -2.72 4.82
N SER A 153 -42.10 -2.88 4.62
CA SER A 153 -42.76 -2.58 3.33
C SER A 153 -42.62 -1.12 2.86
N ARG A 154 -42.48 -0.17 3.79
CA ARG A 154 -42.19 1.24 3.48
C ARG A 154 -40.81 1.42 2.91
N LEU A 155 -39.79 0.78 3.52
CA LEU A 155 -38.42 0.77 3.06
C LEU A 155 -38.27 0.04 1.72
N ARG A 156 -38.98 -1.09 1.54
CA ARG A 156 -38.99 -1.87 0.30
C ARG A 156 -39.64 -1.09 -0.85
N ARG A 157 -40.70 -0.31 -0.60
CA ARG A 157 -41.35 0.58 -1.59
C ARG A 157 -40.42 1.73 -1.99
N HIS A 158 -39.69 2.30 -1.05
CA HIS A 158 -38.74 3.36 -1.36
C HIS A 158 -37.57 2.83 -2.22
N ALA A 159 -37.00 1.70 -1.87
CA ALA A 159 -35.98 1.00 -2.65
C ALA A 159 -36.46 0.47 -4.02
N SER A 160 -37.81 0.34 -4.20
CA SER A 160 -38.42 -0.14 -5.45
C SER A 160 -38.78 0.98 -6.43
N ARG A 161 -39.01 2.20 -5.95
CA ARG A 161 -39.43 3.36 -6.77
C ARG A 161 -38.27 4.13 -7.41
N SER A 162 -37.05 3.97 -6.89
CA SER A 162 -35.86 4.56 -7.51
C SER A 162 -35.53 3.81 -8.80
N THR A 163 -36.09 4.30 -9.92
CA THR A 163 -35.88 3.74 -11.27
C THR A 163 -34.79 4.47 -12.04
N SER A 164 -34.34 5.62 -11.58
CA SER A 164 -33.27 6.39 -12.21
C SER A 164 -31.91 5.97 -11.66
N THR A 165 -31.30 5.01 -12.32
CA THR A 165 -29.95 4.54 -11.98
C THR A 165 -28.91 5.45 -12.63
N GLY A 166 -28.60 6.56 -11.97
CA GLY A 166 -27.53 7.45 -12.43
C GLY A 166 -26.15 6.99 -11.97
N THR A 167 -26.05 6.34 -10.80
CA THR A 167 -24.76 6.00 -10.19
C THR A 167 -24.71 4.57 -9.64
N LEU A 168 -23.52 3.94 -9.68
CA LEU A 168 -23.29 2.62 -9.04
C LEU A 168 -23.57 2.64 -7.54
N GLY A 169 -23.31 3.77 -6.86
CA GLY A 169 -23.58 3.91 -5.44
C GLY A 169 -25.06 3.76 -5.11
N GLU A 170 -25.96 4.33 -5.92
CA GLU A 170 -27.40 4.16 -5.78
C GLU A 170 -27.84 2.71 -6.05
N THR A 171 -27.29 2.10 -7.12
CA THR A 171 -27.56 0.69 -7.44
C THR A 171 -27.14 -0.23 -6.30
N LEU A 172 -25.93 -0.05 -5.75
CA LEU A 172 -25.40 -0.83 -4.62
C LEU A 172 -26.22 -0.60 -3.34
N SER A 173 -26.66 0.63 -3.08
CA SER A 173 -27.49 0.95 -1.92
C SER A 173 -28.87 0.27 -2.01
N ILE A 174 -29.49 0.27 -3.19
CA ILE A 174 -30.79 -0.38 -3.43
C ILE A 174 -30.66 -1.91 -3.30
N LEU A 175 -29.65 -2.51 -3.94
CA LEU A 175 -29.44 -3.95 -3.86
C LEU A 175 -29.00 -4.39 -2.45
N GLY A 176 -28.14 -3.61 -1.79
CA GLY A 176 -27.71 -3.85 -0.42
C GLY A 176 -28.86 -3.76 0.58
N ALA A 177 -29.73 -2.75 0.44
CA ALA A 177 -30.92 -2.64 1.27
C ALA A 177 -31.87 -3.83 1.08
N ARG A 178 -32.02 -4.34 -0.16
CA ARG A 178 -32.82 -5.55 -0.41
C ARG A 178 -32.19 -6.79 0.21
N LEU A 179 -30.89 -7.00 0.00
CA LEU A 179 -30.18 -8.12 0.61
C LEU A 179 -30.32 -8.06 2.13
N ALA A 180 -30.13 -6.90 2.75
CA ALA A 180 -30.30 -6.71 4.18
C ALA A 180 -31.71 -7.09 4.65
N LEU A 181 -32.75 -6.66 3.93
CA LEU A 181 -34.14 -7.00 4.25
C LEU A 181 -34.41 -8.51 4.09
N ASP A 182 -33.91 -9.15 3.02
CA ASP A 182 -34.02 -10.59 2.83
C ASP A 182 -33.28 -11.34 3.95
N MET A 183 -32.12 -10.82 4.42
CA MET A 183 -31.37 -11.40 5.56
C MET A 183 -32.10 -11.22 6.89
N PHE A 184 -32.64 -10.04 7.17
CA PHE A 184 -33.45 -9.81 8.37
C PHE A 184 -34.69 -10.72 8.43
N GLY A 185 -35.37 -10.90 7.29
CA GLY A 185 -36.48 -11.85 7.18
C GLY A 185 -36.05 -13.28 7.47
N LEU A 186 -34.92 -13.70 6.90
CA LEU A 186 -34.36 -15.04 7.11
C LEU A 186 -33.90 -15.27 8.56
N ILE A 187 -33.31 -14.27 9.20
CA ILE A 187 -32.92 -14.32 10.62
C ILE A 187 -34.15 -14.43 11.51
N ALA A 188 -35.18 -13.63 11.26
CA ALA A 188 -36.43 -13.68 12.00
C ALA A 188 -37.09 -15.07 11.86
N PHE A 189 -37.14 -15.59 10.63
CA PHE A 189 -37.61 -16.96 10.35
C PHE A 189 -36.82 -17.99 11.16
N LEU A 190 -35.49 -17.95 11.13
CA LEU A 190 -34.61 -18.87 11.84
C LEU A 190 -34.84 -18.84 13.37
N VAL A 191 -34.83 -17.60 13.93
CA VAL A 191 -34.96 -17.42 15.38
C VAL A 191 -36.33 -17.94 15.89
N VAL A 192 -37.41 -17.58 15.21
CA VAL A 192 -38.76 -17.97 15.59
C VAL A 192 -38.98 -19.46 15.37
N THR A 193 -38.56 -20.01 14.20
CA THR A 193 -38.66 -21.46 13.94
C THR A 193 -37.90 -22.28 15.00
N ARG A 194 -36.70 -21.81 15.39
CA ARG A 194 -35.90 -22.48 16.42
C ARG A 194 -36.52 -22.35 17.81
N ALA A 195 -37.08 -21.19 18.17
CA ALA A 195 -37.74 -20.96 19.46
C ALA A 195 -38.99 -21.81 19.61
N VAL A 196 -39.87 -21.78 18.61
CA VAL A 196 -41.10 -22.56 18.60
C VAL A 196 -40.82 -24.06 18.47
N GLY A 197 -39.80 -24.43 17.65
CA GLY A 197 -39.37 -25.80 17.50
C GLY A 197 -38.87 -26.42 18.83
N ARG A 198 -38.18 -25.64 19.69
CA ARG A 198 -37.80 -26.08 21.04
C ARG A 198 -38.98 -26.40 21.93
N ALA A 199 -40.11 -25.70 21.73
CA ALA A 199 -41.32 -25.94 22.53
C ALA A 199 -42.19 -27.10 22.00
N LEU A 200 -42.21 -27.28 20.66
CA LEU A 200 -43.11 -28.26 20.01
C LEU A 200 -42.45 -29.62 19.69
N ILE A 201 -41.10 -29.63 19.53
CA ILE A 201 -40.37 -30.82 19.10
C ILE A 201 -39.66 -31.45 20.32
N ALA A 202 -39.81 -32.76 20.48
CA ALA A 202 -39.12 -33.53 21.50
C ALA A 202 -37.60 -33.39 21.41
N GLU A 203 -36.92 -33.48 22.54
CA GLU A 203 -35.50 -33.10 22.64
C GLU A 203 -34.58 -33.98 21.80
N ASP A 204 -34.85 -35.26 21.74
CA ASP A 204 -34.18 -36.27 20.93
C ASP A 204 -34.31 -36.05 19.39
N LEU A 205 -35.39 -35.40 18.96
CA LEU A 205 -35.68 -35.13 17.54
C LEU A 205 -35.25 -33.75 17.08
N ARG A 206 -34.87 -32.84 18.01
CA ARG A 206 -34.42 -31.46 17.70
C ARG A 206 -33.21 -31.44 16.78
N PRO A 207 -32.19 -32.31 16.92
CA PRO A 207 -31.05 -32.30 15.99
C PRO A 207 -31.45 -32.59 14.54
N ILE A 208 -32.35 -33.55 14.31
CA ILE A 208 -32.83 -33.89 12.96
C ILE A 208 -33.63 -32.73 12.36
N ALA A 209 -34.51 -32.10 13.13
CA ALA A 209 -35.26 -30.95 12.70
C ALA A 209 -34.36 -29.73 12.42
N ALA A 210 -33.32 -29.52 13.22
CA ALA A 210 -32.34 -28.45 13.04
C ALA A 210 -31.50 -28.67 11.76
N GLN A 211 -31.08 -29.89 11.47
CA GLN A 211 -30.36 -30.21 10.22
C GLN A 211 -31.25 -29.97 8.99
N PHE A 212 -32.51 -30.42 9.03
CA PHE A 212 -33.48 -30.14 7.97
C PHE A 212 -33.71 -28.65 7.78
N LEU A 213 -33.87 -27.89 8.87
CA LEU A 213 -33.99 -26.44 8.82
C LEU A 213 -32.75 -25.78 8.15
N PHE A 214 -31.56 -26.18 8.57
CA PHE A 214 -30.33 -25.58 8.09
C PHE A 214 -30.04 -25.93 6.62
N TYR A 215 -29.95 -27.21 6.31
CA TYR A 215 -29.56 -27.65 4.94
C TYR A 215 -30.72 -27.57 3.93
N GLY A 216 -31.95 -27.88 4.37
CA GLY A 216 -33.10 -27.90 3.48
C GLY A 216 -33.73 -26.51 3.23
N VAL A 217 -33.57 -25.57 4.14
CA VAL A 217 -34.28 -24.28 4.04
C VAL A 217 -33.38 -23.07 4.10
N ILE A 218 -32.56 -22.95 5.16
CA ILE A 218 -31.77 -21.73 5.38
C ILE A 218 -30.68 -21.58 4.31
N THR A 219 -29.89 -22.62 4.06
CA THR A 219 -28.80 -22.59 3.08
C THR A 219 -29.27 -22.29 1.67
N PRO A 220 -30.32 -22.93 1.12
CA PRO A 220 -30.87 -22.57 -0.18
C PRO A 220 -31.45 -21.14 -0.25
N ARG A 221 -32.13 -20.68 0.78
CA ARG A 221 -32.73 -19.34 0.83
C ARG A 221 -31.66 -18.25 0.93
N PHE A 222 -30.65 -18.46 1.74
CA PHE A 222 -29.48 -17.59 1.84
C PHE A 222 -28.78 -17.46 0.48
N THR A 223 -28.47 -18.61 -0.15
CA THR A 223 -27.85 -18.63 -1.47
C THR A 223 -28.73 -17.94 -2.51
N ALA A 224 -30.04 -18.19 -2.50
CA ALA A 224 -30.98 -17.54 -3.40
C ALA A 224 -31.00 -16.01 -3.22
N ALA A 225 -30.95 -15.51 -1.98
CA ALA A 225 -30.89 -14.08 -1.70
C ALA A 225 -29.57 -13.47 -2.19
N PHE A 226 -28.43 -14.15 -1.96
CA PHE A 226 -27.14 -13.71 -2.44
C PHE A 226 -27.05 -13.70 -3.98
N LEU A 227 -27.54 -14.76 -4.65
CA LEU A 227 -27.56 -14.82 -6.10
C LEU A 227 -28.54 -13.80 -6.72
N ARG A 228 -29.63 -13.45 -6.03
CA ARG A 228 -30.52 -12.33 -6.43
C ARG A 228 -29.81 -10.98 -6.34
N PHE A 229 -29.00 -10.79 -5.32
CA PHE A 229 -28.16 -9.60 -5.21
C PHE A 229 -27.16 -9.50 -6.35
N LEU A 230 -26.49 -10.61 -6.72
CA LEU A 230 -25.45 -10.65 -7.74
C LEU A 230 -26.03 -10.52 -9.16
N PHE A 231 -26.98 -11.41 -9.51
CA PHE A 231 -27.50 -11.52 -10.89
C PHE A 231 -28.71 -10.64 -11.19
N ALA A 232 -29.41 -10.14 -10.18
CA ALA A 232 -30.66 -9.38 -10.31
C ALA A 232 -31.58 -9.93 -11.44
N PRO A 233 -32.03 -11.21 -11.38
CA PRO A 233 -32.64 -11.92 -12.53
C PRO A 233 -33.94 -11.28 -13.00
N THR A 234 -34.62 -10.50 -12.15
CA THR A 234 -35.89 -9.82 -12.47
C THR A 234 -35.73 -8.35 -12.83
N ARG A 235 -34.52 -7.77 -12.65
CA ARG A 235 -34.28 -6.32 -12.89
C ARG A 235 -32.93 -6.10 -13.57
N PRO A 236 -32.88 -6.11 -14.91
CA PRO A 236 -31.63 -5.94 -15.66
C PRO A 236 -30.87 -4.65 -15.34
N ALA A 237 -31.61 -3.55 -15.10
CA ALA A 237 -31.02 -2.24 -14.81
C ALA A 237 -30.23 -2.17 -13.48
N LEU A 238 -30.49 -3.07 -12.54
CA LEU A 238 -29.80 -3.12 -11.23
C LEU A 238 -28.70 -4.22 -11.18
N ARG A 239 -28.39 -4.86 -12.28
CA ARG A 239 -27.47 -5.99 -12.32
C ARG A 239 -26.04 -5.57 -12.10
N LEU A 240 -25.37 -6.17 -11.12
CA LEU A 240 -23.97 -5.90 -10.82
C LEU A 240 -23.01 -6.56 -11.83
N VAL A 241 -23.45 -7.63 -12.44
CA VAL A 241 -22.65 -8.47 -13.33
C VAL A 241 -23.11 -8.27 -14.76
N SER A 242 -22.15 -8.18 -15.69
CA SER A 242 -22.41 -8.10 -17.12
C SER A 242 -22.86 -9.45 -17.67
N ILE A 243 -24.15 -9.69 -17.72
CA ILE A 243 -24.75 -10.92 -18.24
C ILE A 243 -26.10 -10.63 -18.84
N ASP A 244 -26.49 -11.37 -19.88
CA ASP A 244 -27.81 -11.28 -20.50
C ASP A 244 -28.93 -11.86 -19.63
N ASP A 245 -30.18 -11.48 -19.92
CA ASP A 245 -31.35 -11.87 -19.12
C ASP A 245 -31.61 -13.36 -19.07
N ARG A 246 -31.39 -14.04 -20.20
CA ARG A 246 -31.60 -15.48 -20.31
C ARG A 246 -30.63 -16.26 -19.45
N ASN A 247 -29.32 -15.95 -19.57
CA ASN A 247 -28.27 -16.62 -18.79
C ASN A 247 -28.33 -16.26 -17.30
N ALA A 248 -28.70 -15.01 -16.94
CA ALA A 248 -28.88 -14.62 -15.54
C ALA A 248 -29.98 -15.44 -14.83
N LYS A 249 -31.14 -15.62 -15.47
CA LYS A 249 -32.23 -16.44 -14.95
C LYS A 249 -31.87 -17.92 -14.93
N PHE A 250 -31.16 -18.40 -15.97
CA PHE A 250 -30.71 -19.77 -16.06
C PHE A 250 -29.70 -20.13 -14.96
N LEU A 251 -28.65 -19.33 -14.78
CA LEU A 251 -27.66 -19.51 -13.72
C LEU A 251 -28.30 -19.44 -12.35
N TYR A 252 -29.11 -18.42 -12.07
CA TYR A 252 -29.81 -18.29 -10.80
C TYR A 252 -30.61 -19.54 -10.44
N ARG A 253 -31.43 -20.06 -11.38
CA ARG A 253 -32.30 -21.21 -11.12
C ARG A 253 -31.48 -22.50 -10.89
N ASN A 254 -30.45 -22.74 -11.72
CA ASN A 254 -29.65 -23.94 -11.61
C ASN A 254 -28.74 -23.92 -10.36
N LEU A 255 -28.10 -22.79 -10.05
CA LEU A 255 -27.27 -22.68 -8.86
C LEU A 255 -28.08 -22.85 -7.57
N VAL A 256 -29.29 -22.27 -7.49
CA VAL A 256 -30.20 -22.51 -6.36
C VAL A 256 -30.63 -23.98 -6.34
N GLY A 257 -30.94 -24.59 -7.51
CA GLY A 257 -31.29 -26.01 -7.62
C GLY A 257 -30.18 -26.94 -7.12
N ILE A 258 -28.94 -26.66 -7.49
CA ILE A 258 -27.75 -27.41 -7.01
C ILE A 258 -27.64 -27.35 -5.48
N ILE A 259 -27.84 -26.18 -4.89
CA ILE A 259 -27.76 -26.01 -3.42
C ILE A 259 -28.91 -26.72 -2.71
N VAL A 260 -30.12 -26.70 -3.27
CA VAL A 260 -31.25 -27.49 -2.75
C VAL A 260 -30.94 -28.97 -2.80
N PHE A 261 -30.43 -29.46 -3.91
CA PHE A 261 -30.05 -30.86 -4.07
C PHE A 261 -28.94 -31.27 -3.09
N LEU A 262 -27.87 -30.45 -2.99
CA LEU A 262 -26.77 -30.67 -2.07
C LEU A 262 -27.25 -30.69 -0.62
N GLY A 263 -28.11 -29.74 -0.24
CA GLY A 263 -28.70 -29.67 1.09
C GLY A 263 -29.56 -30.92 1.40
N ALA A 264 -30.34 -31.39 0.45
CA ALA A 264 -31.13 -32.63 0.58
C ALA A 264 -30.22 -33.86 0.72
N ALA A 265 -29.14 -33.95 -0.04
CA ALA A 265 -28.18 -35.05 0.03
C ALA A 265 -27.45 -35.08 1.38
N ILE A 266 -26.97 -33.93 1.87
CA ILE A 266 -26.31 -33.82 3.20
C ILE A 266 -27.30 -34.18 4.30
N PHE A 267 -28.55 -33.71 4.23
CA PHE A 267 -29.57 -34.05 5.20
C PHE A 267 -29.83 -35.54 5.20
N LEU A 268 -29.95 -36.19 4.04
CA LEU A 268 -30.18 -37.63 3.91
C LEU A 268 -29.06 -38.46 4.56
N ILE A 269 -27.80 -38.11 4.25
CA ILE A 269 -26.62 -38.76 4.83
C ILE A 269 -26.64 -38.64 6.37
N ASN A 270 -26.82 -37.43 6.87
CA ASN A 270 -26.86 -37.17 8.30
C ASN A 270 -28.06 -37.86 8.99
N PHE A 271 -29.21 -37.97 8.29
CA PHE A 271 -30.38 -38.68 8.79
C PHE A 271 -30.10 -40.17 8.95
N ILE A 272 -29.42 -40.80 7.98
CA ILE A 272 -29.02 -42.21 8.06
C ILE A 272 -28.09 -42.45 9.25
N ILE A 273 -27.05 -41.60 9.38
CA ILE A 273 -26.09 -41.69 10.51
C ILE A 273 -26.77 -41.45 11.85
N ALA A 274 -27.66 -40.46 11.97
CA ALA A 274 -28.40 -40.17 13.20
C ALA A 274 -29.32 -41.33 13.66
N ASN A 275 -29.74 -42.19 12.75
CA ASN A 275 -30.47 -43.39 13.07
C ASN A 275 -29.60 -44.62 13.44
N GLY A 276 -28.25 -44.42 13.52
CA GLY A 276 -27.31 -45.47 13.92
C GLY A 276 -26.93 -46.44 12.81
N ILE A 277 -27.16 -46.06 11.54
CA ILE A 277 -26.86 -46.93 10.42
C ILE A 277 -25.53 -46.49 9.80
N SER A 278 -24.58 -47.42 9.71
CA SER A 278 -23.29 -47.15 9.09
C SER A 278 -23.45 -46.94 7.59
N ILE A 279 -22.78 -45.92 7.08
CA ILE A 279 -22.68 -45.62 5.65
C ILE A 279 -21.43 -46.22 5.00
N GLU A 280 -20.60 -46.96 5.78
CA GLU A 280 -19.40 -47.58 5.26
C GLU A 280 -19.74 -48.61 4.17
N GLY A 281 -18.93 -48.66 3.10
CA GLY A 281 -19.12 -49.53 1.96
C GLY A 281 -20.25 -49.13 0.99
N THR A 282 -21.02 -48.05 1.29
CA THR A 282 -22.12 -47.61 0.44
C THR A 282 -21.71 -46.57 -0.61
N ALA A 283 -20.56 -45.97 -0.46
CA ALA A 283 -20.13 -44.78 -1.24
C ALA A 283 -21.25 -43.71 -1.38
N LEU A 284 -22.11 -43.58 -0.36
CA LEU A 284 -23.33 -42.73 -0.37
C LEU A 284 -23.00 -41.27 -0.68
N GLY A 285 -21.81 -40.77 -0.31
CA GLY A 285 -21.36 -39.42 -0.61
C GLY A 285 -20.89 -39.24 -2.04
N PHE A 286 -20.48 -40.30 -2.74
CA PHE A 286 -19.92 -40.25 -4.09
C PHE A 286 -20.94 -39.75 -5.13
N TRP A 287 -22.13 -40.36 -5.22
CA TRP A 287 -23.12 -40.02 -6.22
C TRP A 287 -23.67 -38.61 -6.11
N PRO A 288 -24.09 -38.12 -4.93
CA PRO A 288 -24.50 -36.72 -4.80
C PRO A 288 -23.37 -35.75 -5.16
N ASN A 289 -22.13 -36.05 -4.76
CA ASN A 289 -20.97 -35.24 -5.09
C ASN A 289 -20.77 -35.19 -6.61
N LEU A 290 -20.69 -36.32 -7.29
CA LEU A 290 -20.57 -36.41 -8.76
C LEU A 290 -21.69 -35.65 -9.46
N LEU A 291 -22.94 -35.82 -9.02
CA LEU A 291 -24.10 -35.15 -9.60
C LEU A 291 -24.06 -33.65 -9.44
N VAL A 292 -23.61 -33.12 -8.28
CA VAL A 292 -23.41 -31.69 -8.05
C VAL A 292 -22.37 -31.12 -9.01
N PHE A 293 -21.21 -31.75 -9.13
CA PHE A 293 -20.14 -31.29 -10.04
C PHE A 293 -20.56 -31.43 -11.50
N ALA A 294 -21.20 -32.51 -11.89
CA ALA A 294 -21.72 -32.72 -13.23
C ALA A 294 -22.81 -31.68 -13.59
N TRP A 295 -23.75 -31.42 -12.67
CA TRP A 295 -24.79 -30.40 -12.87
C TRP A 295 -24.20 -29.00 -12.95
N LEU A 296 -23.19 -28.68 -12.12
CA LEU A 296 -22.48 -27.41 -12.16
C LEU A 296 -21.74 -27.23 -13.50
N GLY A 297 -20.99 -28.26 -13.94
CA GLY A 297 -20.32 -28.27 -15.22
C GLY A 297 -21.29 -28.11 -16.42
N TRP A 298 -22.43 -28.85 -16.40
CA TRP A 298 -23.49 -28.69 -17.37
C TRP A 298 -24.08 -27.27 -17.38
N THR A 299 -24.26 -26.67 -16.19
CA THR A 299 -24.77 -25.29 -16.04
C THR A 299 -23.79 -24.28 -16.67
N ILE A 300 -22.50 -24.37 -16.36
CA ILE A 300 -21.47 -23.50 -16.93
C ILE A 300 -21.35 -23.69 -18.44
N PHE A 301 -21.39 -24.94 -18.93
CA PHE A 301 -21.31 -25.23 -20.35
C PHE A 301 -22.47 -24.60 -21.15
N HIS A 302 -23.72 -24.69 -20.65
CA HIS A 302 -24.89 -24.09 -21.29
C HIS A 302 -24.94 -22.55 -21.13
N ALA A 303 -24.39 -22.00 -20.03
CA ALA A 303 -24.29 -20.59 -19.79
C ALA A 303 -22.97 -19.97 -20.29
N ARG A 304 -22.16 -20.69 -21.09
CA ARG A 304 -20.80 -20.26 -21.48
C ARG A 304 -20.74 -18.86 -22.10
N SER A 305 -21.75 -18.46 -22.86
CA SER A 305 -21.82 -17.11 -23.43
C SER A 305 -22.04 -16.06 -22.34
N GLY A 306 -22.87 -16.36 -21.34
CA GLY A 306 -23.10 -15.50 -20.19
C GLY A 306 -21.87 -15.36 -19.32
N VAL A 307 -21.17 -16.48 -19.04
CA VAL A 307 -19.92 -16.50 -18.26
C VAL A 307 -18.80 -15.72 -18.97
N ALA A 308 -18.67 -15.89 -20.29
CA ALA A 308 -17.73 -15.09 -21.08
C ALA A 308 -18.07 -13.58 -21.02
N MET A 309 -19.35 -13.23 -21.08
CA MET A 309 -19.80 -11.84 -20.93
C MET A 309 -19.51 -11.29 -19.51
N MET A 310 -19.66 -12.11 -18.47
CA MET A 310 -19.30 -11.75 -17.10
C MET A 310 -17.81 -11.43 -16.97
N SER A 311 -16.94 -12.21 -17.58
CA SER A 311 -15.51 -11.99 -17.59
C SER A 311 -15.09 -10.78 -18.44
N ARG A 312 -15.80 -10.49 -19.53
CA ARG A 312 -15.57 -9.32 -20.38
C ARG A 312 -15.90 -8.00 -19.69
N GLY A 313 -16.98 -7.98 -18.89
CA GLY A 313 -17.45 -6.77 -18.19
C GLY A 313 -18.27 -5.82 -19.10
N TRP A 314 -18.54 -4.60 -18.59
CA TRP A 314 -19.37 -3.57 -19.23
C TRP A 314 -18.59 -2.62 -20.16
N GLU A 315 -17.30 -2.83 -20.37
CA GLU A 315 -16.47 -1.92 -21.15
C GLU A 315 -16.70 -2.09 -22.66
N ALA A 316 -16.95 -0.97 -23.36
CA ALA A 316 -17.12 -0.98 -24.82
C ALA A 316 -15.79 -1.22 -25.54
N ASN A 317 -14.68 -0.70 -25.00
CA ASN A 317 -13.34 -0.81 -25.57
C ASN A 317 -12.54 -1.89 -24.82
N VAL A 318 -12.68 -3.14 -25.25
CA VAL A 318 -11.94 -4.28 -24.72
C VAL A 318 -10.76 -4.59 -25.63
N THR A 319 -9.60 -4.85 -25.05
CA THR A 319 -8.44 -5.25 -25.85
C THR A 319 -8.63 -6.64 -26.46
N PRO A 320 -8.01 -6.93 -27.64
CA PRO A 320 -8.12 -8.26 -28.24
C PRO A 320 -7.65 -9.41 -27.33
N MET A 321 -6.76 -9.13 -26.39
CA MET A 321 -6.29 -10.08 -25.40
C MET A 321 -7.38 -10.37 -24.36
N GLU A 322 -8.00 -9.32 -23.81
CA GLU A 322 -9.10 -9.46 -22.83
C GLU A 322 -10.29 -10.23 -23.41
N ASP A 323 -10.62 -10.00 -24.69
CA ASP A 323 -11.70 -10.74 -25.37
C ASP A 323 -11.36 -12.23 -25.57
N ARG A 324 -10.07 -12.56 -25.86
CA ARG A 324 -9.61 -13.96 -25.90
C ARG A 324 -9.70 -14.64 -24.54
N VAL A 325 -9.25 -13.96 -23.48
CA VAL A 325 -9.33 -14.47 -22.11
C VAL A 325 -10.78 -14.66 -21.70
N ALA A 326 -11.67 -13.72 -21.97
CA ALA A 326 -13.09 -13.83 -21.67
C ALA A 326 -13.76 -15.03 -22.37
N ARG A 327 -13.42 -15.30 -23.62
CA ARG A 327 -13.93 -16.48 -24.35
C ARG A 327 -13.35 -17.80 -23.86
N ALA A 328 -12.10 -17.82 -23.37
CA ALA A 328 -11.48 -19.02 -22.81
C ALA A 328 -11.96 -19.32 -21.39
N TYR A 329 -12.49 -18.34 -20.67
CA TYR A 329 -12.81 -18.45 -19.25
C TYR A 329 -13.81 -19.56 -18.91
N PRO A 330 -14.94 -19.76 -19.63
CA PRO A 330 -15.87 -20.86 -19.35
C PRO A 330 -15.22 -22.25 -19.44
N TRP A 331 -14.23 -22.41 -20.31
CA TRP A 331 -13.48 -23.66 -20.44
C TRP A 331 -12.52 -23.88 -19.27
N PHE A 332 -11.94 -22.78 -18.77
CA PHE A 332 -11.15 -22.81 -17.53
C PHE A 332 -12.03 -23.21 -16.34
N ASP A 333 -13.25 -22.66 -16.22
CA ASP A 333 -14.20 -23.03 -15.18
C ASP A 333 -14.55 -24.52 -15.24
N LEU A 334 -14.79 -25.05 -16.44
CA LEU A 334 -15.06 -26.49 -16.63
C LEU A 334 -13.86 -27.35 -16.20
N ALA A 335 -12.66 -26.96 -16.59
CA ALA A 335 -11.44 -27.64 -16.15
C ALA A 335 -11.25 -27.57 -14.63
N LEU A 336 -11.54 -26.42 -14.03
CA LEU A 336 -11.47 -26.21 -12.58
C LEU A 336 -12.49 -27.09 -11.84
N ILE A 337 -13.73 -27.19 -12.34
CA ILE A 337 -14.77 -28.04 -11.77
C ILE A 337 -14.33 -29.52 -11.81
N ALA A 338 -13.85 -29.99 -12.96
CA ALA A 338 -13.37 -31.35 -13.11
C ALA A 338 -12.16 -31.66 -12.22
N ALA A 339 -11.18 -30.76 -12.21
CA ALA A 339 -10.00 -30.89 -11.36
C ALA A 339 -10.36 -30.89 -9.87
N SER A 340 -11.28 -30.00 -9.45
CA SER A 340 -11.73 -29.93 -8.06
C SER A 340 -12.42 -31.24 -7.63
N TRP A 341 -13.29 -31.78 -8.48
CA TRP A 341 -13.92 -33.08 -8.18
C TRP A 341 -12.88 -34.20 -8.01
N LEU A 342 -11.90 -34.26 -8.93
CA LEU A 342 -10.83 -35.26 -8.87
C LEU A 342 -9.98 -35.10 -7.60
N ILE A 343 -9.58 -33.89 -7.26
CA ILE A 343 -8.80 -33.60 -6.05
C ILE A 343 -9.57 -34.05 -4.81
N PHE A 344 -10.87 -33.77 -4.74
CA PHE A 344 -11.67 -34.13 -3.57
C PHE A 344 -11.83 -35.64 -3.45
N GLU A 345 -12.02 -36.37 -4.55
CA GLU A 345 -12.04 -37.84 -4.51
C GLU A 345 -10.69 -38.43 -4.08
N LEU A 346 -9.57 -37.86 -4.59
CA LEU A 346 -8.23 -38.26 -4.16
C LEU A 346 -7.96 -37.97 -2.67
N MET A 347 -8.47 -36.85 -2.14
CA MET A 347 -8.36 -36.54 -0.71
C MET A 347 -9.13 -37.58 0.15
N ILE A 348 -10.27 -38.05 -0.31
CA ILE A 348 -11.04 -39.06 0.39
C ILE A 348 -10.30 -40.43 0.36
N VAL A 349 -9.76 -40.80 -0.80
CA VAL A 349 -8.95 -42.02 -0.96
C VAL A 349 -7.70 -41.98 -0.07
N GLY A 350 -7.06 -40.83 0.05
CA GLY A 350 -5.90 -40.58 0.93
C GLY A 350 -6.22 -40.49 2.43
N GLY A 351 -7.46 -40.79 2.85
CA GLY A 351 -7.86 -40.81 4.28
C GLY A 351 -8.14 -39.45 4.89
N ASN A 352 -8.12 -38.37 4.11
CA ASN A 352 -8.32 -36.98 4.59
C ASN A 352 -9.80 -36.54 4.53
N SER A 353 -10.75 -37.49 4.69
CA SER A 353 -12.20 -37.22 4.58
C SER A 353 -12.71 -36.21 5.63
N ALA A 354 -12.12 -36.17 6.79
CA ALA A 354 -12.48 -35.22 7.86
C ALA A 354 -12.33 -33.74 7.44
N MET A 355 -11.38 -33.43 6.56
CA MET A 355 -11.22 -32.07 6.04
C MET A 355 -12.40 -31.65 5.14
N LEU A 356 -13.12 -32.60 4.57
CA LEU A 356 -14.22 -32.36 3.63
C LEU A 356 -15.60 -32.31 4.30
N GLU A 357 -15.72 -32.80 5.55
CA GLU A 357 -17.00 -32.86 6.28
C GLU A 357 -17.67 -31.50 6.47
N SER A 358 -16.87 -30.42 6.58
CA SER A 358 -17.36 -29.05 6.75
C SER A 358 -17.90 -28.38 5.48
N GLY A 359 -17.80 -29.03 4.31
CA GLY A 359 -18.24 -28.48 3.01
C GLY A 359 -17.38 -27.33 2.48
N LYS A 360 -16.18 -27.10 3.05
CA LYS A 360 -15.21 -26.05 2.67
C LYS A 360 -14.89 -26.10 1.18
N GLN A 361 -14.83 -27.27 0.58
CA GLN A 361 -14.57 -27.51 -0.83
C GLN A 361 -15.57 -26.84 -1.77
N TYR A 362 -16.86 -26.91 -1.49
CA TYR A 362 -17.90 -26.29 -2.32
C TYR A 362 -17.84 -24.77 -2.24
N LEU A 363 -17.51 -24.22 -1.07
CA LEU A 363 -17.36 -22.79 -0.90
C LEU A 363 -16.12 -22.28 -1.61
N THR A 364 -15.00 -23.01 -1.52
CA THR A 364 -13.75 -22.69 -2.26
C THR A 364 -14.00 -22.66 -3.76
N LEU A 365 -14.65 -23.69 -4.30
CA LEU A 365 -15.00 -23.75 -5.71
C LEU A 365 -15.91 -22.58 -6.11
N GLY A 366 -16.92 -22.27 -5.29
CA GLY A 366 -17.81 -21.13 -5.52
C GLY A 366 -17.08 -19.79 -5.57
N ILE A 367 -16.13 -19.56 -4.66
CA ILE A 367 -15.28 -18.35 -4.65
C ILE A 367 -14.42 -18.26 -5.91
N LEU A 368 -13.81 -19.37 -6.32
CA LEU A 368 -12.95 -19.40 -7.53
C LEU A 368 -13.74 -19.18 -8.81
N LEU A 369 -14.93 -19.78 -8.94
CA LEU A 369 -15.83 -19.55 -10.08
C LEU A 369 -16.36 -18.12 -10.16
N LEU A 370 -16.46 -17.41 -9.03
CA LEU A 370 -16.87 -16.01 -8.97
C LEU A 370 -15.72 -15.01 -9.16
N ALA A 371 -14.47 -15.48 -9.25
CA ALA A 371 -13.31 -14.61 -9.36
C ALA A 371 -13.38 -13.58 -10.52
N PRO A 372 -13.85 -13.91 -11.76
CA PRO A 372 -13.97 -12.92 -12.83
C PRO A 372 -15.04 -11.87 -12.56
N THR A 373 -16.09 -12.24 -11.84
CA THR A 373 -17.13 -11.28 -11.46
C THR A 373 -16.59 -10.25 -10.48
N MET A 374 -15.67 -10.67 -9.59
CA MET A 374 -14.95 -9.77 -8.71
C MET A 374 -14.08 -8.79 -9.52
N ASP A 375 -13.40 -9.23 -10.57
CA ASP A 375 -12.62 -8.35 -11.44
C ASP A 375 -13.49 -7.29 -12.13
N THR A 376 -14.64 -7.67 -12.65
CA THR A 376 -15.58 -6.72 -13.28
C THR A 376 -16.16 -5.73 -12.26
N MET A 377 -16.42 -6.19 -11.03
CA MET A 377 -16.84 -5.32 -9.91
C MET A 377 -15.75 -4.33 -9.52
N ILE A 378 -14.48 -4.76 -9.47
CA ILE A 378 -13.34 -3.88 -9.21
C ILE A 378 -13.26 -2.78 -10.27
N ARG A 379 -13.36 -3.12 -11.57
CA ARG A 379 -13.34 -2.14 -12.67
C ARG A 379 -14.51 -1.15 -12.55
N GLY A 380 -15.69 -1.63 -12.21
CA GLY A 380 -16.87 -0.81 -11.95
C GLY A 380 -16.66 0.15 -10.77
N LEU A 381 -16.17 -0.35 -9.65
CA LEU A 381 -15.90 0.43 -8.45
C LEU A 381 -14.82 1.50 -8.69
N VAL A 382 -13.73 1.11 -9.36
CA VAL A 382 -12.63 2.01 -9.71
C VAL A 382 -13.12 3.18 -10.56
N ARG A 383 -14.04 2.96 -11.51
CA ARG A 383 -14.64 4.02 -12.33
C ARG A 383 -15.32 5.13 -11.49
N HIS A 384 -15.80 4.81 -10.29
CA HIS A 384 -16.46 5.77 -9.38
C HIS A 384 -15.49 6.35 -8.32
N LEU A 385 -14.42 5.64 -7.98
CA LEU A 385 -13.44 6.09 -6.99
C LEU A 385 -12.41 7.05 -7.57
N ILE A 386 -12.16 7.00 -8.88
CA ILE A 386 -11.20 7.89 -9.52
C ILE A 386 -11.80 9.29 -9.60
N PRO A 387 -11.09 10.34 -9.13
CA PRO A 387 -11.51 11.71 -9.35
C PRO A 387 -11.62 12.01 -10.86
N PRO A 388 -12.53 12.90 -11.26
CA PRO A 388 -12.69 13.28 -12.65
C PRO A 388 -11.37 13.78 -13.23
N MET A 389 -11.22 13.65 -14.55
CA MET A 389 -10.02 14.09 -15.27
C MET A 389 -9.77 15.59 -15.01
N GLN A 390 -8.58 15.91 -14.50
CA GLN A 390 -8.14 17.28 -14.30
C GLN A 390 -7.32 17.70 -15.53
N GLY A 391 -7.77 18.76 -16.22
CA GLY A 391 -7.16 19.26 -17.43
C GLY A 391 -7.75 18.67 -18.72
N GLN A 392 -7.43 19.32 -19.86
CA GLN A 392 -7.83 18.90 -21.20
C GLN A 392 -6.58 18.59 -22.03
N GLY A 393 -6.68 17.62 -22.95
CA GLY A 393 -5.61 17.25 -23.86
C GLY A 393 -5.08 15.83 -23.68
N ALA A 394 -4.28 15.37 -24.66
CA ALA A 394 -3.78 13.98 -24.74
C ALA A 394 -2.92 13.57 -23.54
N VAL A 395 -2.20 14.50 -22.92
CA VAL A 395 -1.36 14.22 -21.73
C VAL A 395 -2.23 13.95 -20.50
N ALA A 396 -3.28 14.75 -20.28
CA ALA A 396 -4.23 14.56 -19.18
C ALA A 396 -4.99 13.23 -19.34
N GLU A 397 -5.41 12.88 -20.55
CA GLU A 397 -6.06 11.61 -20.86
C GLU A 397 -5.15 10.42 -20.59
N LYS A 398 -3.89 10.49 -21.04
CA LYS A 398 -2.88 9.44 -20.79
C LYS A 398 -2.60 9.26 -19.30
N ALA A 399 -2.51 10.32 -18.53
CA ALA A 399 -2.33 10.31 -17.09
C ALA A 399 -3.56 9.71 -16.36
N TYR A 400 -4.76 10.08 -16.79
CA TYR A 400 -6.01 9.52 -16.27
C TYR A 400 -6.13 8.01 -16.53
N LEU A 401 -5.85 7.56 -17.76
CA LEU A 401 -5.86 6.15 -18.12
C LEU A 401 -4.81 5.34 -17.35
N SER A 402 -3.62 5.91 -17.16
CA SER A 402 -2.56 5.30 -16.34
C SER A 402 -3.00 5.15 -14.89
N THR A 403 -3.55 6.21 -14.29
CA THR A 403 -4.08 6.21 -12.92
C THR A 403 -5.19 5.16 -12.76
N ARG A 404 -6.13 5.09 -13.72
CA ARG A 404 -7.21 4.10 -13.72
C ARG A 404 -6.68 2.67 -13.75
N ARG A 405 -5.67 2.39 -14.58
CA ARG A 405 -5.04 1.07 -14.64
C ARG A 405 -4.38 0.69 -13.30
N SER A 406 -3.70 1.62 -12.66
CA SER A 406 -3.11 1.39 -11.34
C SER A 406 -4.14 1.07 -10.26
N TYR A 407 -5.27 1.80 -10.20
CA TYR A 407 -6.36 1.47 -9.27
C TYR A 407 -6.95 0.08 -9.50
N ILE A 408 -7.16 -0.30 -10.76
CA ILE A 408 -7.67 -1.64 -11.11
C ILE A 408 -6.67 -2.71 -10.65
N ARG A 409 -5.36 -2.53 -10.86
CA ARG A 409 -4.33 -3.48 -10.44
C ARG A 409 -4.25 -3.61 -8.92
N ILE A 410 -4.28 -2.48 -8.21
CA ILE A 410 -4.33 -2.47 -6.73
C ILE A 410 -5.58 -3.20 -6.24
N GLY A 411 -6.75 -2.89 -6.79
CA GLY A 411 -8.00 -3.56 -6.45
C GLY A 411 -7.94 -5.07 -6.70
N ARG A 412 -7.35 -5.51 -7.81
CA ARG A 412 -7.15 -6.94 -8.11
C ARG A 412 -6.29 -7.61 -7.05
N VAL A 413 -5.12 -7.05 -6.75
CA VAL A 413 -4.21 -7.64 -5.75
C VAL A 413 -4.87 -7.72 -4.38
N MET A 414 -5.60 -6.67 -3.96
CA MET A 414 -6.32 -6.67 -2.68
C MET A 414 -7.42 -7.73 -2.63
N VAL A 415 -8.24 -7.82 -3.68
CA VAL A 415 -9.37 -8.77 -3.70
C VAL A 415 -8.88 -10.20 -3.85
N PHE A 416 -7.95 -10.46 -4.76
CA PHE A 416 -7.40 -11.81 -4.92
C PHE A 416 -6.55 -12.22 -3.72
N GLY A 417 -5.79 -11.31 -3.11
CA GLY A 417 -5.09 -11.57 -1.85
C GLY A 417 -6.06 -11.90 -0.71
N LEU A 418 -7.18 -11.18 -0.62
CA LEU A 418 -8.24 -11.48 0.35
C LEU A 418 -8.89 -12.84 0.09
N ILE A 419 -9.15 -13.20 -1.18
CA ILE A 419 -9.68 -14.51 -1.55
C ILE A 419 -8.73 -15.62 -1.10
N VAL A 420 -7.44 -15.49 -1.40
CA VAL A 420 -6.41 -16.45 -0.99
C VAL A 420 -6.33 -16.56 0.53
N LEU A 421 -6.38 -15.43 1.24
CA LEU A 421 -6.39 -15.40 2.70
C LEU A 421 -7.63 -16.10 3.28
N VAL A 422 -8.82 -15.82 2.74
CA VAL A 422 -10.08 -16.47 3.16
C VAL A 422 -10.01 -17.99 2.95
N ILE A 423 -9.50 -18.44 1.79
CA ILE A 423 -9.31 -19.86 1.52
C ILE A 423 -8.31 -20.46 2.50
N ALA A 424 -7.18 -19.81 2.76
CA ALA A 424 -6.17 -20.27 3.70
C ALA A 424 -6.72 -20.43 5.12
N VAL A 425 -7.43 -19.42 5.63
CA VAL A 425 -8.10 -19.49 6.96
C VAL A 425 -9.16 -20.57 6.99
N MET A 426 -9.93 -20.72 5.92
CA MET A 426 -11.01 -21.70 5.82
C MET A 426 -10.49 -23.15 5.85
N TRP A 427 -9.31 -23.39 5.26
CA TRP A 427 -8.65 -24.69 5.25
C TRP A 427 -7.70 -24.89 6.43
N ASP A 428 -7.75 -24.01 7.45
CA ASP A 428 -6.87 -24.03 8.61
C ASP A 428 -5.37 -24.09 8.24
N LEU A 429 -5.02 -23.49 7.11
CA LEU A 429 -3.63 -23.34 6.68
C LEU A 429 -2.95 -22.28 7.57
N SER A 430 -2.94 -22.53 8.88
CA SER A 430 -2.29 -21.63 9.83
C SER A 430 -0.77 -21.83 9.78
N ILE A 431 -0.03 -20.77 10.05
CA ILE A 431 1.44 -20.80 10.09
C ILE A 431 1.94 -21.83 11.12
N SER A 432 1.14 -22.14 12.16
CA SER A 432 1.44 -23.15 13.18
C SER A 432 1.26 -24.61 12.72
N SER A 433 0.43 -24.89 11.71
CA SER A 433 0.28 -26.25 11.15
C SER A 433 1.48 -26.68 10.29
N PHE A 434 2.38 -25.74 9.98
CA PHE A 434 3.61 -25.99 9.21
C PHE A 434 4.73 -26.65 10.01
N THR A 435 4.55 -26.88 11.31
CA THR A 435 5.47 -27.66 12.15
C THR A 435 5.25 -29.17 12.05
N SER A 436 4.19 -29.63 11.38
CA SER A 436 3.98 -31.06 11.15
C SER A 436 5.04 -31.65 10.22
N ASN A 437 5.45 -32.88 10.50
CA ASN A 437 6.58 -33.55 9.85
C ASN A 437 6.40 -33.91 8.35
N GLN A 438 5.35 -33.43 7.69
CA GLN A 438 5.10 -33.67 6.27
C GLN A 438 5.83 -32.63 5.41
N VAL A 439 6.82 -33.07 4.66
CA VAL A 439 7.65 -32.25 3.75
C VAL A 439 6.80 -31.45 2.76
N GLY A 440 5.76 -32.05 2.22
CA GLY A 440 4.86 -31.42 1.25
C GLY A 440 4.10 -30.22 1.81
N LEU A 441 3.62 -30.30 3.05
CA LEU A 441 2.93 -29.17 3.71
C LEU A 441 3.87 -28.00 3.99
N ARG A 442 5.11 -28.27 4.38
CA ARG A 442 6.13 -27.23 4.59
C ARG A 442 6.48 -26.50 3.30
N LEU A 443 6.60 -27.23 2.18
CA LEU A 443 6.86 -26.62 0.89
C LEU A 443 5.69 -25.77 0.41
N ALA A 444 4.45 -26.28 0.55
CA ALA A 444 3.24 -25.53 0.20
C ALA A 444 3.13 -24.21 0.98
N ALA A 445 3.49 -24.23 2.25
CA ALA A 445 3.52 -23.07 3.11
C ALA A 445 4.53 -22.02 2.68
N ARG A 446 5.75 -22.45 2.44
CA ARG A 446 6.79 -21.54 1.96
C ARG A 446 6.42 -20.92 0.63
N LEU A 447 5.85 -21.72 -0.29
CA LEU A 447 5.36 -21.22 -1.57
C LEU A 447 4.21 -20.23 -1.38
N PHE A 448 3.26 -20.50 -0.47
CA PHE A 448 2.18 -19.59 -0.15
C PHE A 448 2.70 -18.26 0.38
N THR A 449 3.59 -18.30 1.39
CA THR A 449 4.19 -17.09 1.97
C THR A 449 5.03 -16.34 0.94
N PHE A 450 5.77 -17.05 0.09
CA PHE A 450 6.51 -16.48 -1.04
C PHE A 450 5.59 -15.71 -1.99
N LEU A 451 4.47 -16.30 -2.40
CA LEU A 451 3.49 -15.64 -3.26
C LEU A 451 2.85 -14.43 -2.59
N MET A 452 2.58 -14.50 -1.28
CA MET A 452 2.05 -13.37 -0.50
C MET A 452 3.05 -12.22 -0.41
N ILE A 453 4.34 -12.52 -0.25
CA ILE A 453 5.40 -11.50 -0.26
C ILE A 453 5.49 -10.83 -1.64
N LEU A 454 5.45 -11.60 -2.73
CA LEU A 454 5.43 -11.05 -4.08
C LEU A 454 4.20 -10.18 -4.33
N ALA A 455 3.03 -10.60 -3.89
CA ALA A 455 1.79 -9.84 -4.00
C ALA A 455 1.85 -8.52 -3.21
N ALA A 456 2.38 -8.56 -1.98
CA ALA A 456 2.59 -7.37 -1.15
C ALA A 456 3.61 -6.41 -1.79
N GLY A 457 4.74 -6.93 -2.28
CA GLY A 457 5.75 -6.15 -3.01
C GLY A 457 5.18 -5.50 -4.26
N TYR A 458 4.40 -6.25 -5.05
CA TYR A 458 3.70 -5.72 -6.22
C TYR A 458 2.69 -4.63 -5.84
N LEU A 459 1.97 -4.78 -4.73
CA LEU A 459 1.04 -3.77 -4.22
C LEU A 459 1.79 -2.46 -3.87
N VAL A 460 2.90 -2.56 -3.14
CA VAL A 460 3.75 -1.40 -2.80
C VAL A 460 4.29 -0.73 -4.06
N TRP A 461 4.74 -1.51 -5.04
CA TRP A 461 5.22 -1.02 -6.33
C TRP A 461 4.11 -0.27 -7.11
N GLU A 462 2.88 -0.79 -7.14
CA GLU A 462 1.76 -0.16 -7.84
C GLU A 462 1.26 1.09 -7.11
N ILE A 463 1.25 1.10 -5.78
CA ILE A 463 0.95 2.31 -4.97
C ILE A 463 1.99 3.40 -5.24
N SER A 464 3.28 3.03 -5.24
CA SER A 464 4.37 3.95 -5.61
C SER A 464 4.14 4.54 -7.00
N THR A 465 3.84 3.70 -8.00
CA THR A 465 3.51 4.11 -9.37
C THR A 465 2.34 5.10 -9.40
N LEU A 466 1.29 4.83 -8.65
CA LEU A 466 0.12 5.70 -8.54
C LEU A 466 0.48 7.08 -7.97
N LEU A 467 1.27 7.12 -6.90
CA LEU A 467 1.68 8.36 -6.24
C LEU A 467 2.53 9.22 -7.18
N PHE A 468 3.51 8.63 -7.87
CA PHE A 468 4.34 9.34 -8.84
C PHE A 468 3.52 9.83 -10.04
N ASN A 469 2.64 9.01 -10.62
CA ASN A 469 1.80 9.42 -11.74
C ASN A 469 0.88 10.58 -11.38
N ARG A 470 0.32 10.61 -10.17
CA ARG A 470 -0.50 11.73 -9.68
C ARG A 470 0.30 13.02 -9.52
N ARG A 471 1.52 12.93 -9.00
CA ARG A 471 2.40 14.09 -8.86
C ARG A 471 2.81 14.64 -10.24
N ILE A 472 3.19 13.77 -11.17
CA ILE A 472 3.53 14.16 -12.56
C ILE A 472 2.33 14.84 -13.25
N ALA A 473 1.12 14.27 -13.10
CA ALA A 473 -0.08 14.85 -13.70
C ALA A 473 -0.43 16.25 -13.12
N GLY A 474 -0.24 16.43 -11.81
CA GLY A 474 -0.47 17.73 -11.15
C GLY A 474 0.48 18.85 -11.60
N GLU A 475 1.73 18.50 -11.91
CA GLU A 475 2.73 19.45 -12.38
C GLU A 475 2.56 19.83 -13.87
N THR A 476 1.95 18.95 -14.67
CA THR A 476 1.73 19.19 -16.11
C THR A 476 0.39 19.87 -16.41
N ALA A 477 -0.57 19.85 -15.49
CA ALA A 477 -1.92 20.39 -15.70
C ALA A 477 -2.03 21.93 -15.83
N PRO A 478 -1.18 22.78 -15.19
CA PRO A 478 -1.30 24.23 -15.28
C PRO A 478 -0.79 24.86 -16.58
N GLN A 479 -0.04 24.12 -17.38
CA GLN A 479 0.54 24.63 -18.62
C GLN A 479 -0.36 24.29 -19.79
N GLY A 480 -1.33 25.16 -20.10
CA GLY A 480 -2.15 25.12 -21.31
C GLY A 480 -1.31 25.31 -22.59
N ILE A 481 -0.37 24.41 -22.82
CA ILE A 481 0.40 24.36 -24.06
C ILE A 481 -0.44 23.56 -25.06
N ASP A 482 -1.05 24.28 -25.96
CA ASP A 482 -1.70 23.75 -27.15
C ASP A 482 -0.60 23.12 -28.06
N LEU A 483 -0.44 21.81 -27.96
CA LEU A 483 0.52 21.03 -28.76
C LEU A 483 0.02 20.78 -30.21
N GLN A 484 -0.86 21.63 -30.76
CA GLN A 484 -1.34 21.50 -32.12
C GLN A 484 -0.53 22.28 -33.16
N ASN A 485 0.51 23.02 -32.76
CA ASN A 485 1.41 23.65 -33.71
C ASN A 485 2.80 22.99 -33.68
N GLU A 486 2.99 22.01 -34.55
CA GLU A 486 4.26 21.32 -34.81
C GLU A 486 5.29 22.18 -35.60
N ASP A 487 4.98 23.43 -35.90
CA ASP A 487 5.88 24.34 -36.61
C ASP A 487 6.16 25.59 -35.78
N VAL A 488 7.05 25.53 -34.81
CA VAL A 488 8.00 26.62 -34.51
C VAL A 488 9.18 26.00 -33.76
N GLY A 489 10.23 25.79 -34.48
CA GLY A 489 11.55 25.63 -33.88
C GLY A 489 11.93 26.90 -33.14
N GLU A 490 12.68 26.68 -32.07
CA GLU A 490 13.50 27.64 -31.34
C GLU A 490 12.81 28.67 -30.41
N ILE A 491 13.13 28.53 -29.14
CA ILE A 491 13.36 29.61 -28.18
C ILE A 491 12.12 30.38 -27.72
N THR A 492 11.35 29.74 -26.85
CA THR A 492 10.89 30.44 -25.65
C THR A 492 11.02 29.48 -24.47
N GLY A 493 12.03 29.76 -23.65
CA GLY A 493 12.27 29.06 -22.38
C GLY A 493 11.15 29.33 -21.39
N THR A 494 9.96 28.80 -21.65
CA THR A 494 8.94 28.62 -20.64
C THR A 494 9.40 27.48 -19.75
N ALA A 495 9.79 27.85 -18.56
CA ALA A 495 10.30 26.96 -17.50
C ALA A 495 9.34 25.83 -17.27
N GLY A 496 9.46 24.73 -18.02
CA GLY A 496 8.93 23.45 -17.68
C GLY A 496 9.39 23.16 -16.25
N SER A 497 8.45 22.87 -15.36
CA SER A 497 8.78 22.59 -13.96
C SER A 497 9.95 21.60 -13.93
N ARG A 498 11.07 21.98 -13.32
CA ARG A 498 12.26 21.11 -13.17
C ARG A 498 11.92 19.77 -12.54
N MET A 499 10.75 19.66 -11.90
CA MET A 499 10.18 18.46 -11.35
C MET A 499 9.80 17.42 -12.41
N THR A 500 9.48 17.84 -13.63
CA THR A 500 9.13 16.90 -14.72
C THR A 500 10.32 16.03 -15.16
N THR A 501 11.55 16.48 -14.95
CA THR A 501 12.77 15.70 -15.24
C THR A 501 13.26 14.87 -14.07
N VAL A 502 13.05 15.32 -12.83
CA VAL A 502 13.53 14.64 -11.62
C VAL A 502 12.57 13.53 -11.18
N LEU A 503 11.26 13.74 -11.29
CA LEU A 503 10.24 12.78 -10.84
C LEU A 503 10.36 11.39 -11.52
N PRO A 504 10.62 11.28 -12.83
CA PRO A 504 10.84 9.98 -13.47
C PRO A 504 12.06 9.23 -12.92
N LEU A 505 13.16 9.92 -12.62
CA LEU A 505 14.36 9.30 -12.04
C LEU A 505 14.10 8.80 -10.62
N LEU A 506 13.43 9.60 -9.78
CA LEU A 506 13.03 9.19 -8.44
C LEU A 506 12.08 7.97 -8.48
N ARG A 507 11.15 7.96 -9.43
CA ARG A 507 10.26 6.82 -9.66
C ARG A 507 11.05 5.56 -9.98
N MET A 508 12.00 5.62 -10.94
CA MET A 508 12.83 4.47 -11.32
C MET A 508 13.65 3.95 -10.13
N GLY A 509 14.29 4.84 -9.37
CA GLY A 509 15.06 4.47 -8.18
C GLY A 509 14.20 3.81 -7.09
N THR A 510 13.05 4.40 -6.79
CA THR A 510 12.11 3.85 -5.80
C THR A 510 11.58 2.49 -6.24
N GLN A 511 11.20 2.34 -7.51
CA GLN A 511 10.71 1.08 -8.06
C GLN A 511 11.78 0.00 -8.06
N ALA A 512 13.02 0.32 -8.43
CA ALA A 512 14.14 -0.61 -8.35
C ALA A 512 14.39 -1.09 -6.92
N ALA A 513 14.36 -0.18 -5.94
CA ALA A 513 14.50 -0.53 -4.53
C ALA A 513 13.39 -1.47 -4.03
N ILE A 514 12.12 -1.20 -4.40
CA ILE A 514 10.98 -2.05 -4.05
C ILE A 514 11.15 -3.46 -4.62
N ILE A 515 11.55 -3.58 -5.90
CA ILE A 515 11.78 -4.88 -6.54
C ILE A 515 12.88 -5.65 -5.83
N VAL A 516 14.03 -5.02 -5.58
CA VAL A 516 15.18 -5.67 -4.93
C VAL A 516 14.80 -6.15 -3.52
N LEU A 517 14.17 -5.29 -2.71
CA LEU A 517 13.71 -5.65 -1.37
C LEU A 517 12.69 -6.79 -1.39
N THR A 518 11.73 -6.75 -2.32
CA THR A 518 10.72 -7.79 -2.46
C THR A 518 11.35 -9.14 -2.81
N ILE A 519 12.29 -9.15 -3.75
CA ILE A 519 13.02 -10.37 -4.15
C ILE A 519 13.85 -10.90 -2.99
N LEU A 520 14.59 -10.05 -2.26
CA LEU A 520 15.40 -10.48 -1.12
C LEU A 520 14.55 -11.14 -0.03
N VAL A 521 13.43 -10.50 0.35
CA VAL A 521 12.51 -11.05 1.36
C VAL A 521 11.87 -12.36 0.88
N ALA A 522 11.51 -12.44 -0.40
CA ALA A 522 10.93 -13.64 -1.00
C ALA A 522 11.93 -14.81 -1.02
N LEU A 523 13.19 -14.57 -1.39
CA LEU A 523 14.26 -15.57 -1.37
C LEU A 523 14.58 -16.06 0.05
N SER A 524 14.65 -15.13 1.01
CA SER A 524 14.84 -15.46 2.43
C SER A 524 13.75 -16.41 2.95
N ASN A 525 12.51 -16.18 2.56
CA ASN A 525 11.38 -17.03 2.93
C ASN A 525 11.48 -18.46 2.36
N LEU A 526 12.08 -18.62 1.18
CA LEU A 526 12.35 -19.93 0.58
C LEU A 526 13.51 -20.68 1.28
N GLY A 527 14.20 -20.02 2.22
CA GLY A 527 15.34 -20.59 2.95
C GLY A 527 16.69 -20.39 2.26
N ILE A 528 16.74 -19.52 1.25
CA ILE A 528 17.99 -19.12 0.59
C ILE A 528 18.71 -18.11 1.50
N ASP A 529 19.97 -18.35 1.77
CA ASP A 529 20.80 -17.39 2.53
C ASP A 529 21.03 -16.12 1.71
N ILE A 530 20.39 -15.03 2.17
CA ILE A 530 20.49 -13.72 1.53
C ILE A 530 21.65 -12.87 2.04
N THR A 531 22.41 -13.35 3.03
CA THR A 531 23.52 -12.61 3.65
C THR A 531 24.53 -12.08 2.63
N PRO A 532 24.98 -12.87 1.62
CA PRO A 532 25.88 -12.35 0.59
C PRO A 532 25.26 -11.27 -0.29
N LEU A 533 23.95 -11.40 -0.58
CA LEU A 533 23.21 -10.42 -1.40
C LEU A 533 23.03 -9.12 -0.64
N VAL A 534 22.71 -9.18 0.66
CA VAL A 534 22.57 -8.01 1.53
C VAL A 534 23.93 -7.32 1.70
N ALA A 535 25.02 -8.08 1.87
CA ALA A 535 26.38 -7.54 1.92
C ALA A 535 26.74 -6.81 0.62
N GLY A 536 26.46 -7.43 -0.55
CA GLY A 536 26.66 -6.79 -1.85
C GLY A 536 25.81 -5.53 -2.03
N ALA A 537 24.53 -5.58 -1.66
CA ALA A 537 23.63 -4.41 -1.67
C ALA A 537 24.14 -3.30 -0.73
N GLY A 538 24.72 -3.67 0.41
CA GLY A 538 25.36 -2.73 1.35
C GLY A 538 26.53 -1.98 0.72
N ILE A 539 27.41 -2.67 -0.02
CA ILE A 539 28.52 -2.05 -0.76
C ILE A 539 28.00 -1.08 -1.81
N VAL A 540 26.97 -1.48 -2.59
CA VAL A 540 26.31 -0.59 -3.56
C VAL A 540 25.69 0.61 -2.85
N GLY A 541 25.04 0.40 -1.70
CA GLY A 541 24.48 1.48 -0.87
C GLY A 541 25.53 2.48 -0.40
N LEU A 542 26.71 2.00 0.02
CA LEU A 542 27.86 2.85 0.37
C LEU A 542 28.34 3.66 -0.83
N ALA A 543 28.49 3.03 -2.01
CA ALA A 543 28.90 3.73 -3.23
C ALA A 543 27.93 4.84 -3.63
N VAL A 544 26.62 4.56 -3.58
CA VAL A 544 25.54 5.56 -3.80
C VAL A 544 25.58 6.65 -2.73
N GLY A 545 25.81 6.28 -1.46
CA GLY A 545 25.93 7.21 -0.34
C GLY A 545 27.09 8.19 -0.52
N PHE A 546 28.27 7.71 -0.90
CA PHE A 546 29.42 8.56 -1.23
C PHE A 546 29.13 9.45 -2.43
N GLY A 547 28.47 8.92 -3.47
CA GLY A 547 28.05 9.72 -4.63
C GLY A 547 27.06 10.82 -4.31
N ALA A 548 26.21 10.62 -3.29
CA ALA A 548 25.20 11.58 -2.83
C ALA A 548 25.69 12.50 -1.69
N GLN A 549 26.93 12.35 -1.19
CA GLN A 549 27.43 13.04 -0.01
C GLN A 549 27.34 14.56 -0.10
N THR A 550 27.66 15.14 -1.26
CA THR A 550 27.57 16.59 -1.50
C THR A 550 26.14 17.08 -1.46
N LEU A 551 25.22 16.33 -2.02
CA LEU A 551 23.78 16.67 -2.00
C LEU A 551 23.24 16.67 -0.56
N VAL A 552 23.60 15.67 0.23
CA VAL A 552 23.20 15.58 1.66
C VAL A 552 23.80 16.74 2.44
N LYS A 553 25.08 17.05 2.22
CA LYS A 553 25.75 18.18 2.83
C LYS A 553 25.05 19.51 2.50
N ASP A 554 24.69 19.72 1.23
CA ASP A 554 23.97 20.93 0.80
C ASP A 554 22.63 21.09 1.52
N ILE A 555 21.84 20.02 1.57
CA ILE A 555 20.50 20.06 2.22
C ILE A 555 20.61 20.31 3.69
N VAL A 556 21.50 19.58 4.39
CA VAL A 556 21.69 19.72 5.85
C VAL A 556 22.21 21.12 6.19
N SER A 557 23.20 21.62 5.47
CA SER A 557 23.70 22.99 5.65
C SER A 557 22.61 24.02 5.40
N GLY A 558 21.79 23.82 4.36
CA GLY A 558 20.67 24.72 4.05
C GLY A 558 19.63 24.80 5.18
N VAL A 559 19.30 23.65 5.76
CA VAL A 559 18.39 23.59 6.92
C VAL A 559 18.94 24.38 8.11
N PHE A 560 20.23 24.21 8.44
CA PHE A 560 20.86 24.94 9.53
C PHE A 560 20.91 26.45 9.27
N PHE A 561 21.29 26.91 8.06
CA PHE A 561 21.25 28.32 7.70
C PHE A 561 19.86 28.95 7.85
N LEU A 562 18.80 28.18 7.57
CA LEU A 562 17.42 28.63 7.76
C LEU A 562 16.98 28.66 9.22
N ILE A 563 17.38 27.65 10.01
CA ILE A 563 17.09 27.58 11.46
C ILE A 563 17.80 28.71 12.20
N ASP A 564 19.07 28.98 11.86
CA ASP A 564 19.88 30.03 12.46
C ASP A 564 19.50 31.43 11.97
N ASP A 565 18.55 31.52 11.01
CA ASP A 565 18.11 32.79 10.40
C ASP A 565 19.29 33.63 9.89
N ALA A 566 20.27 32.97 9.25
CA ALA A 566 21.51 33.62 8.82
C ALA A 566 21.27 34.72 7.77
N PHE A 567 20.27 34.57 6.91
CA PHE A 567 19.87 35.55 5.90
C PHE A 567 18.43 35.34 5.44
N ARG A 568 17.80 36.38 4.93
CA ARG A 568 16.44 36.40 4.37
C ARG A 568 16.44 36.88 2.92
N VAL A 569 15.36 36.58 2.19
CA VAL A 569 15.15 37.11 0.83
C VAL A 569 15.12 38.65 0.89
N GLY A 570 15.86 39.29 0.01
CA GLY A 570 16.02 40.75 -0.05
C GLY A 570 17.21 41.30 0.72
N GLU A 571 17.89 40.55 1.57
CA GLU A 571 19.08 40.97 2.30
C GLU A 571 20.32 40.92 1.40
N TYR A 572 21.22 41.89 1.55
CA TYR A 572 22.50 41.93 0.87
C TYR A 572 23.57 41.24 1.69
N ILE A 573 24.08 40.15 1.15
CA ILE A 573 25.06 39.31 1.86
C ILE A 573 26.32 39.12 1.01
N VAL A 574 27.39 38.73 1.67
CA VAL A 574 28.66 38.33 1.04
C VAL A 574 28.96 36.89 1.43
N VAL A 575 29.19 36.05 0.44
CA VAL A 575 29.55 34.63 0.59
C VAL A 575 30.88 34.45 -0.17
N GLY A 576 31.96 34.23 0.59
CA GLY A 576 33.30 34.17 0.04
C GLY A 576 33.65 35.48 -0.77
N SER A 577 33.93 35.35 -2.04
CA SER A 577 34.18 36.51 -2.95
C SER A 577 32.92 37.05 -3.62
N THR A 578 31.78 36.39 -3.45
CA THR A 578 30.53 36.76 -4.13
C THR A 578 29.64 37.60 -3.22
N ALA A 579 29.26 38.77 -3.70
CA ALA A 579 28.38 39.69 -2.99
C ALA A 579 27.09 39.91 -3.80
N GLY A 580 25.95 39.96 -3.15
CA GLY A 580 24.68 40.20 -3.83
C GLY A 580 23.47 40.20 -2.88
N THR A 581 22.33 40.57 -3.45
CA THR A 581 21.04 40.49 -2.77
C THR A 581 20.47 39.08 -2.89
N VAL A 582 19.99 38.51 -1.80
CA VAL A 582 19.31 37.22 -1.78
C VAL A 582 18.03 37.32 -2.61
N GLU A 583 18.01 36.68 -3.76
CA GLU A 583 16.85 36.66 -4.67
C GLU A 583 15.94 35.47 -4.38
N LYS A 584 16.54 34.31 -4.17
CA LYS A 584 15.80 33.06 -3.95
C LYS A 584 16.54 32.12 -3.01
N ILE A 585 15.78 31.52 -2.09
CA ILE A 585 16.23 30.45 -1.23
C ILE A 585 15.60 29.15 -1.73
N SER A 586 16.42 28.16 -2.09
CA SER A 586 15.99 26.81 -2.52
C SER A 586 16.44 25.79 -1.50
N VAL A 587 15.99 24.53 -1.61
CA VAL A 587 16.30 23.45 -0.64
C VAL A 587 17.80 23.18 -0.49
N ARG A 588 18.58 23.27 -1.59
CA ARG A 588 20.01 22.96 -1.59
C ARG A 588 20.93 24.12 -1.96
N SER A 589 20.37 25.26 -2.39
CA SER A 589 21.18 26.38 -2.92
C SER A 589 20.53 27.73 -2.65
N LEU A 590 21.38 28.75 -2.58
CA LEU A 590 21.07 30.15 -2.46
C LEU A 590 21.31 30.84 -3.80
N GLN A 591 20.43 31.75 -4.22
CA GLN A 591 20.64 32.60 -5.37
C GLN A 591 20.87 34.05 -4.95
N LEU A 592 22.02 34.59 -5.34
CA LEU A 592 22.40 35.97 -5.10
C LEU A 592 22.40 36.75 -6.41
N ARG A 593 21.72 37.89 -6.44
CA ARG A 593 21.77 38.81 -7.56
C ARG A 593 22.83 39.89 -7.30
N HIS A 594 23.84 39.89 -8.12
CA HIS A 594 24.87 40.94 -8.11
C HIS A 594 24.27 42.28 -8.56
N PRO A 595 24.73 43.45 -8.04
CA PRO A 595 24.23 44.74 -8.49
C PRO A 595 24.36 45.01 -10.00
N GLN A 596 25.28 44.34 -10.70
CA GLN A 596 25.43 44.38 -12.15
C GLN A 596 24.49 43.45 -12.90
N GLY A 597 23.58 42.74 -12.23
CA GLY A 597 22.56 41.90 -12.83
C GLY A 597 22.88 40.39 -12.89
N ALA A 598 24.12 39.97 -12.68
CA ALA A 598 24.48 38.56 -12.68
C ALA A 598 23.80 37.81 -11.49
N VAL A 599 23.34 36.58 -11.74
CA VAL A 599 22.79 35.71 -10.72
C VAL A 599 23.77 34.58 -10.38
N HIS A 600 24.18 34.52 -9.16
CA HIS A 600 25.05 33.47 -8.64
C HIS A 600 24.23 32.43 -7.89
N THR A 601 24.33 31.18 -8.29
CA THR A 601 23.69 30.05 -7.55
C THR A 601 24.76 29.32 -6.76
N ILE A 602 24.68 29.36 -5.45
CA ILE A 602 25.69 28.84 -4.51
C ILE A 602 25.09 27.67 -3.75
N PRO A 603 25.64 26.44 -3.85
CA PRO A 603 25.24 25.32 -2.99
C PRO A 603 25.54 25.62 -1.54
N TYR A 604 24.64 25.22 -0.61
CA TYR A 604 24.85 25.54 0.81
C TYR A 604 26.08 24.83 1.40
N GLY A 605 26.42 23.65 0.92
CA GLY A 605 27.62 22.90 1.37
C GLY A 605 28.95 23.57 1.01
N GLU A 606 28.96 24.54 0.07
CA GLU A 606 30.13 25.36 -0.30
C GLU A 606 30.24 26.63 0.51
N ILE A 607 29.20 27.00 1.26
CA ILE A 607 29.17 28.22 2.07
C ILE A 607 29.94 27.99 3.37
N GLY A 608 31.16 28.51 3.44
CA GLY A 608 31.95 28.46 4.68
C GLY A 608 31.60 29.55 5.66
N GLN A 609 31.37 30.79 5.16
CA GLN A 609 31.04 31.95 5.96
C GLN A 609 30.06 32.85 5.22
N VAL A 610 29.11 33.39 5.95
CA VAL A 610 28.17 34.42 5.45
C VAL A 610 28.40 35.72 6.22
N THR A 611 28.58 36.80 5.47
CA THR A 611 28.57 38.16 6.05
C THR A 611 27.29 38.85 5.61
N ASN A 612 26.41 39.11 6.55
CA ASN A 612 25.15 39.80 6.31
C ASN A 612 25.30 41.32 6.57
N ASN A 613 25.17 42.09 5.48
CA ASN A 613 25.28 43.55 5.52
C ASN A 613 23.91 44.27 5.61
N SER A 614 22.88 43.55 5.86
CA SER A 614 21.50 44.09 5.90
C SER A 614 20.82 43.94 7.24
N ARG A 615 21.55 43.53 8.29
CA ARG A 615 20.97 43.39 9.64
C ARG A 615 21.41 44.49 10.57
N ASP A 616 20.48 44.95 11.41
CA ASP A 616 20.60 45.88 12.51
C ASP A 616 21.18 47.22 12.10
N TRP A 617 22.46 47.31 11.76
CA TRP A 617 23.15 48.55 11.42
C TRP A 617 24.43 48.30 10.61
N VAL A 618 24.82 49.30 9.83
CA VAL A 618 26.06 49.29 9.05
C VAL A 618 26.94 50.47 9.48
N VAL A 619 28.19 50.19 9.80
CA VAL A 619 29.22 51.24 10.05
C VAL A 619 30.04 51.45 8.78
N VAL A 620 30.00 52.64 8.24
CA VAL A 620 30.81 53.03 7.08
C VAL A 620 32.00 53.83 7.58
N LYS A 621 33.21 53.33 7.26
CA LYS A 621 34.48 54.05 7.52
C LYS A 621 34.97 54.66 6.22
N MET A 622 35.03 55.97 6.17
CA MET A 622 35.46 56.77 5.02
C MET A 622 36.91 57.24 5.23
N LYS A 623 37.71 57.16 4.24
CA LYS A 623 39.15 57.53 4.24
C LYS A 623 39.35 58.72 3.35
N PHE A 624 40.12 59.70 3.82
CA PHE A 624 40.48 60.92 3.15
C PHE A 624 41.97 61.16 3.32
N THR A 625 42.73 61.21 2.25
CA THR A 625 44.19 61.49 2.32
C THR A 625 44.40 62.96 2.07
N VAL A 626 45.08 63.62 3.05
CA VAL A 626 45.38 65.03 3.02
C VAL A 626 46.89 65.26 3.11
N PRO A 627 47.46 66.40 2.64
CA PRO A 627 48.87 66.71 2.77
C PRO A 627 49.38 66.71 4.20
N PHE A 628 50.69 66.54 4.38
CA PHE A 628 51.33 66.44 5.73
C PHE A 628 51.22 67.72 6.57
N ASP A 629 51.10 68.84 5.94
CA ASP A 629 51.01 70.18 6.56
C ASP A 629 49.58 70.57 6.96
N THR A 630 48.62 69.71 6.75
CA THR A 630 47.21 69.98 7.00
C THR A 630 46.90 69.92 8.51
N ASP A 631 46.23 70.95 9.04
CA ASP A 631 45.76 70.95 10.41
C ASP A 631 44.61 69.97 10.62
N VAL A 632 44.90 68.84 11.30
CA VAL A 632 43.96 67.77 11.61
C VAL A 632 42.81 68.25 12.48
N ASN A 633 43.02 69.28 13.37
CA ASN A 633 41.96 69.83 14.21
C ASN A 633 40.94 70.62 13.38
N LYS A 634 41.38 71.26 12.30
CA LYS A 634 40.50 71.91 11.34
C LYS A 634 39.60 70.88 10.64
N ILE A 635 40.17 69.78 10.16
CA ILE A 635 39.40 68.65 9.58
C ILE A 635 38.39 68.10 10.60
N ARG A 636 38.80 67.93 11.86
CA ARG A 636 37.89 67.42 12.89
C ARG A 636 36.68 68.36 13.10
N LYS A 637 36.86 69.67 13.06
CA LYS A 637 35.77 70.64 13.12
C LYS A 637 34.86 70.56 11.89
N ILE A 638 35.41 70.42 10.70
CA ILE A 638 34.66 70.26 9.46
C ILE A 638 33.81 68.99 9.50
N PHE A 639 34.41 67.88 9.91
CA PHE A 639 33.67 66.62 10.01
C PHE A 639 32.54 66.69 11.04
N LYS A 640 32.74 67.38 12.19
CA LYS A 640 31.71 67.64 13.18
C LYS A 640 30.57 68.50 12.60
N GLN A 641 30.90 69.52 11.82
CA GLN A 641 29.93 70.39 11.16
C GLN A 641 29.08 69.58 10.14
N ILE A 642 29.73 68.82 9.25
CA ILE A 642 29.04 67.94 8.28
C ILE A 642 28.18 66.93 9.04
N GLY A 643 28.69 66.39 10.19
CA GLY A 643 27.93 65.50 11.01
C GLY A 643 26.63 66.08 11.59
N ASN A 644 26.60 67.41 11.84
CA ASN A 644 25.37 68.06 12.23
C ASN A 644 24.45 68.32 11.02
N GLU A 645 25.03 68.83 9.90
CA GLU A 645 24.27 69.10 8.69
C GLU A 645 23.53 67.88 8.11
N ILE A 646 24.08 66.69 8.22
CA ILE A 646 23.42 65.47 7.73
C ILE A 646 22.24 65.01 8.63
N MET A 647 22.16 65.50 9.86
CA MET A 647 21.01 65.25 10.75
C MET A 647 19.78 66.11 10.39
N ASP A 648 19.96 67.15 9.56
CA ASP A 648 18.88 67.96 9.02
C ASP A 648 18.50 67.53 7.57
N ALA A 649 19.16 66.52 7.05
CA ALA A 649 18.91 65.98 5.70
C ALA A 649 17.67 65.07 5.68
N PRO A 650 16.99 64.89 4.52
CA PRO A 650 15.79 64.04 4.39
C PRO A 650 15.98 62.57 4.79
N TYR A 651 17.22 62.12 4.93
CA TYR A 651 17.59 60.77 5.35
C TYR A 651 18.09 60.71 6.82
N ALA A 652 17.89 61.74 7.60
CA ALA A 652 18.35 61.83 9.01
C ALA A 652 17.84 60.64 9.84
N ASP A 653 16.58 60.22 9.62
CA ASP A 653 15.95 59.07 10.30
C ASP A 653 16.63 57.71 9.99
N ASP A 654 17.44 57.67 8.93
CA ASP A 654 18.21 56.47 8.56
C ASP A 654 19.60 56.46 9.16
N ILE A 655 20.01 57.55 9.87
CA ILE A 655 21.30 57.64 10.53
C ILE A 655 21.18 57.27 12.01
N ILE A 656 21.89 56.23 12.42
CA ILE A 656 21.94 55.75 13.81
C ILE A 656 23.02 56.53 14.59
N GLN A 657 24.18 56.76 14.00
CA GLN A 657 25.23 57.63 14.51
C GLN A 657 25.71 58.57 13.44
N THR A 658 25.73 59.85 13.76
CA THR A 658 26.17 60.91 12.84
C THR A 658 27.64 60.75 12.44
N PHE A 659 28.04 61.42 11.36
CA PHE A 659 29.41 61.41 10.86
C PHE A 659 30.38 62.07 11.85
N LYS A 660 31.40 61.32 12.28
CA LYS A 660 32.42 61.74 13.25
C LYS A 660 33.83 61.43 12.79
N SER A 661 34.77 62.35 13.05
CA SER A 661 36.18 62.09 12.85
C SER A 661 36.71 60.99 13.77
N GLN A 662 37.50 60.10 13.27
CA GLN A 662 38.30 59.13 14.01
C GLN A 662 39.77 59.52 14.12
N GLY A 663 40.14 60.71 13.64
CA GLY A 663 41.53 61.17 13.58
C GLY A 663 42.35 60.60 12.45
N VAL A 664 43.67 60.72 12.56
CA VAL A 664 44.61 60.13 11.62
C VAL A 664 44.70 58.65 11.85
N SER A 665 44.44 57.85 10.80
CA SER A 665 44.47 56.41 10.86
C SER A 665 45.81 55.77 10.50
N SER A 666 46.50 56.40 9.58
CA SER A 666 47.84 56.04 9.13
C SER A 666 48.50 57.21 8.44
N VAL A 667 49.80 57.17 8.32
CA VAL A 667 50.59 58.05 7.50
C VAL A 667 51.02 57.24 6.28
N ASP A 668 50.73 57.78 5.11
CA ASP A 668 51.01 57.14 3.81
C ASP A 668 52.12 57.93 3.10
N ASP A 669 52.67 57.39 2.05
CA ASP A 669 53.72 58.07 1.21
C ASP A 669 53.25 59.40 0.62
N VAL A 670 51.95 59.58 0.55
CA VAL A 670 51.31 60.73 -0.08
C VAL A 670 50.81 61.78 0.91
N GLY A 671 50.51 61.35 2.15
CA GLY A 671 49.96 62.25 3.14
C GLY A 671 49.39 61.57 4.40
N LEU A 672 48.60 62.31 5.15
CA LEU A 672 47.91 61.84 6.35
C LEU A 672 46.57 61.23 5.94
N LEU A 673 46.32 59.92 6.28
CA LEU A 673 45.04 59.29 6.07
C LEU A 673 44.11 59.59 7.25
N VAL A 674 43.18 60.52 7.05
CA VAL A 674 42.17 60.88 8.07
C VAL A 674 40.93 60.04 7.83
N ARG A 675 40.38 59.49 8.93
CA ARG A 675 39.19 58.64 8.85
C ARG A 675 37.98 59.31 9.51
N GLY A 676 36.86 59.22 8.79
CA GLY A 676 35.53 59.52 9.33
C GLY A 676 34.69 58.24 9.37
N LYS A 677 33.76 58.17 10.32
CA LYS A 677 32.77 57.06 10.38
C LYS A 677 31.37 57.61 10.61
N PHE A 678 30.41 56.93 10.05
CA PHE A 678 28.98 57.04 10.43
C PHE A 678 28.36 55.68 10.54
N MET A 679 27.19 55.58 11.15
CA MET A 679 26.39 54.35 11.27
C MET A 679 24.99 54.66 10.75
N SER A 680 24.49 53.78 9.87
CA SER A 680 23.18 53.92 9.26
C SER A 680 22.38 52.61 9.29
N LYS A 681 21.07 52.73 9.06
CA LYS A 681 20.24 51.59 8.75
C LYS A 681 20.74 50.86 7.47
N PRO A 682 20.57 49.52 7.39
CA PRO A 682 20.96 48.76 6.23
C PRO A 682 20.30 49.25 4.95
N GLY A 683 21.03 49.16 3.81
CA GLY A 683 20.56 49.58 2.50
C GLY A 683 20.70 51.07 2.20
N LYS A 684 20.84 51.94 3.22
CA LYS A 684 20.94 53.42 3.09
C LYS A 684 22.37 53.90 3.07
N GLN A 685 23.33 53.14 3.45
CA GLN A 685 24.74 53.50 3.59
C GLN A 685 25.36 54.05 2.30
N TRP A 686 24.89 53.61 1.14
CA TRP A 686 25.46 54.04 -0.15
C TRP A 686 25.11 55.48 -0.53
N SER A 687 23.85 55.86 -0.37
CA SER A 687 23.35 57.19 -0.66
C SER A 687 23.94 58.20 0.34
N ILE A 688 23.93 57.89 1.66
CA ILE A 688 24.49 58.69 2.71
C ILE A 688 26.01 58.90 2.49
N ARG A 689 26.73 57.83 2.19
CA ARG A 689 28.17 57.93 1.90
C ARG A 689 28.47 58.85 0.71
N LYS A 690 27.68 58.78 -0.36
CA LYS A 690 27.83 59.63 -1.55
C LYS A 690 27.65 61.12 -1.15
N ASP A 691 26.64 61.44 -0.38
CA ASP A 691 26.36 62.81 0.05
C ASP A 691 27.47 63.34 0.99
N ILE A 692 27.94 62.54 1.96
CA ILE A 692 29.05 62.89 2.83
C ILE A 692 30.32 63.16 2.01
N TYR A 693 30.65 62.38 1.02
CA TYR A 693 31.81 62.65 0.14
C TYR A 693 31.66 64.00 -0.56
N SER A 694 30.51 64.36 -1.10
CA SER A 694 30.23 65.63 -1.77
C SER A 694 30.39 66.80 -0.79
N ARG A 695 29.81 66.70 0.41
CA ARG A 695 29.93 67.74 1.47
C ARG A 695 31.36 67.89 1.92
N VAL A 696 32.11 66.82 2.15
CA VAL A 696 33.52 66.87 2.55
C VAL A 696 34.34 67.51 1.45
N GLN A 697 34.12 67.20 0.18
CA GLN A 697 34.80 67.83 -0.95
C GLN A 697 34.55 69.37 -0.97
N THR A 698 33.29 69.79 -0.85
CA THR A 698 32.91 71.19 -0.82
C THR A 698 33.52 71.94 0.39
N ALA A 699 33.41 71.34 1.55
CA ALA A 699 33.93 71.96 2.77
C ALA A 699 35.47 72.04 2.81
N PHE A 700 36.16 71.04 2.27
CA PHE A 700 37.63 71.07 2.17
C PHE A 700 38.06 72.17 1.18
N ALA A 701 37.41 72.29 0.01
CA ALA A 701 37.69 73.35 -0.98
C ALA A 701 37.48 74.75 -0.35
N ALA A 702 36.34 74.96 0.38
CA ALA A 702 36.06 76.20 1.09
C ALA A 702 37.08 76.55 2.19
N ALA A 703 37.63 75.53 2.83
CA ALA A 703 38.62 75.64 3.89
C ALA A 703 40.06 75.72 3.38
N GLY A 704 40.30 75.66 2.07
CA GLY A 704 41.62 75.65 1.47
C GLY A 704 42.43 74.38 1.75
N ILE A 705 41.73 73.24 2.03
CA ILE A 705 42.34 71.92 2.25
C ILE A 705 42.28 71.16 0.91
N GLU A 706 43.41 70.80 0.35
CA GLU A 706 43.47 69.93 -0.81
C GLU A 706 43.55 68.49 -0.44
N PHE A 707 43.02 67.61 -1.32
CA PHE A 707 43.32 66.20 -1.20
C PHE A 707 44.75 65.90 -1.63
N ALA A 708 45.44 65.06 -0.88
CA ALA A 708 46.81 64.74 -1.21
C ALA A 708 46.93 64.11 -2.62
N ARG A 709 47.81 64.66 -3.39
CA ARG A 709 48.13 64.16 -4.74
C ARG A 709 49.49 63.46 -4.68
N ARG A 710 49.68 62.46 -5.48
CA ARG A 710 51.00 61.86 -5.61
C ARG A 710 51.87 62.88 -6.31
N GLU A 711 52.85 63.37 -5.55
CA GLU A 711 53.88 64.27 -6.12
C GLU A 711 55.20 63.50 -6.19
N VAL A 712 55.85 63.61 -7.31
CA VAL A 712 57.20 63.09 -7.47
C VAL A 712 58.15 64.26 -7.28
N ARG A 713 58.86 64.32 -6.16
CA ARG A 713 59.88 65.33 -5.92
C ARG A 713 61.24 64.81 -6.49
N VAL A 714 61.67 65.37 -7.61
CA VAL A 714 62.97 65.06 -8.18
C VAL A 714 63.99 66.03 -7.58
N SER A 715 64.87 65.53 -6.69
CA SER A 715 65.96 66.32 -6.16
C SER A 715 67.14 66.26 -7.10
N MET A 716 67.52 67.42 -7.68
CA MET A 716 68.67 67.52 -8.56
C MET A 716 69.69 68.43 -7.92
N PRO A 717 70.86 67.99 -7.52
CA PRO A 717 71.89 68.81 -6.89
C PRO A 717 72.46 69.93 -7.72
N ARG A 718 72.30 69.86 -9.06
CA ARG A 718 72.87 70.87 -10.01
C ARG A 718 71.78 71.35 -11.01
N TYR A 719 70.55 71.64 -10.54
CA TYR A 719 69.46 72.05 -11.42
C TYR A 719 69.73 73.34 -12.23
N GLN A 720 70.57 74.27 -11.68
CA GLN A 720 70.92 75.53 -12.36
C GLN A 720 71.88 75.35 -13.55
N ASP A 721 72.59 74.26 -13.59
CA ASP A 721 73.57 73.98 -14.67
C ASP A 721 73.03 73.14 -15.86
N LEU A 722 71.71 72.74 -15.79
CA LEU A 722 71.06 71.93 -16.81
C LEU A 722 70.44 72.80 -17.93
N THR A 723 70.59 72.36 -19.12
CA THR A 723 69.90 72.94 -20.31
C THR A 723 68.39 72.64 -20.23
N ASP A 724 67.59 73.45 -20.93
CA ASP A 724 66.14 73.31 -20.94
C ASP A 724 65.69 71.98 -21.53
N SER A 725 66.42 71.42 -22.47
CA SER A 725 66.20 70.08 -23.06
C SER A 725 66.49 68.96 -22.08
N GLU A 726 67.49 69.09 -21.24
CA GLU A 726 67.82 68.09 -20.19
C GLU A 726 66.78 68.13 -19.03
N ARG A 727 66.31 69.30 -18.67
CA ARG A 727 65.24 69.51 -17.72
C ARG A 727 63.95 68.81 -18.15
N GLN A 728 63.63 68.97 -19.42
CA GLN A 728 62.42 68.36 -20.02
C GLN A 728 62.57 66.85 -20.11
N ALA A 729 63.74 66.31 -20.50
CA ALA A 729 63.98 64.89 -20.56
C ALA A 729 63.89 64.24 -19.17
N ILE A 730 64.43 64.86 -18.12
CA ILE A 730 64.36 64.42 -16.77
C ILE A 730 62.94 64.49 -16.24
N ALA A 731 62.17 65.59 -16.51
CA ALA A 731 60.77 65.67 -16.15
C ALA A 731 59.90 64.57 -16.82
N THR A 732 60.21 64.26 -18.07
CA THR A 732 59.50 63.20 -18.80
C THR A 732 59.82 61.79 -18.24
N SER A 733 61.06 61.51 -17.91
CA SER A 733 61.49 60.26 -17.29
C SER A 733 60.95 60.07 -15.91
N ALA A 734 60.87 61.14 -15.08
CA ALA A 734 60.28 61.16 -13.80
C ALA A 734 58.77 60.91 -13.84
N ALA A 735 58.09 61.54 -14.79
CA ALA A 735 56.64 61.27 -15.04
C ALA A 735 56.38 59.81 -15.48
N GLN A 736 57.21 59.26 -16.34
CA GLN A 736 57.08 57.82 -16.71
C GLN A 736 57.36 56.87 -15.57
N ALA A 737 58.34 57.12 -14.70
CA ALA A 737 58.63 56.34 -13.54
C ALA A 737 57.50 56.42 -12.46
N ALA A 738 56.79 57.54 -12.38
CA ALA A 738 55.62 57.70 -11.53
C ALA A 738 54.41 56.96 -12.06
N LEU A 739 54.19 56.87 -13.35
CA LEU A 739 53.12 56.08 -13.97
C LEU A 739 53.40 54.62 -13.96
N ALA A 740 54.62 54.14 -13.96
CA ALA A 740 54.97 52.69 -13.91
C ALA A 740 54.79 52.07 -12.51
N LYS A 741 54.65 52.85 -11.43
CA LYS A 741 54.42 52.43 -10.07
C LYS A 741 52.96 52.62 -9.57
N GLY A 742 52.05 53.02 -10.43
CA GLY A 742 50.60 53.17 -10.16
C GLY A 742 49.85 51.96 -10.60
#